data_91e22f17c84b9338b7791d97baa6518f
#
_entry.id   91e22f17c84b9338b7791d97baa6518f
#
_cell.length_a   1.000
_cell.length_b   1.000
_cell.length_c   1.000
_cell.angle_alpha   90.00
_cell.angle_beta   90.00
_cell.angle_gamma   90.00
#
_symmetry.space_group_name_H-M   'P 1'
#
loop_
_entity.id
_entity.type
_entity.pdbx_description
1 polymer ?
#
loop_
_entity_poly.entity_id
_entity_poly.type
_entity_poly.pdbx_seq_one_letter_code
_entity_poly.pdbx_strand_id
1 'polypeptide(L)'
;MYLRKIKLANFRSFQETEIELQKDLTVFVGENNGGKSNAIDAIRLLTIPLGGRREIYCEGTDIRFQSTRPDFEIVGEFEELSTGQQGRLISAATDVSLTRAAFGLNFSADRLGARPTLWAGKDGNTPEPGCHEMIRHVYLPTLRDAKRSLASGNPTRIMALLTHFLDGSSPAELAKDLARTQSHDVLQKVDGAVDKGLQALTSGVRRQTASLGFASDEALVDIARDLRFKLADHGVDPEDLRYSGHGYANLLFMATIAVELEKVRTADLTLFLVEEPEAHLHPQLQAAVLSFLRDQAAHSRSSPPDDGSLAGELQVVVATHSPNLSAWVANERLVLFKSVAVPVPPSDSEKAEPEPQLADAAVIESSAASETSSPGELKEGVVDATMTAAAMRRSTRVIPLCQLPLDDGERRKIDRYLDVTKAALLFGGRVLLVEGIAEALLLPIVAKHHTLKSHPEKLRLFMSTVFVPIDGVDFAPYIKLLLTSINDARIADRLVVMTDGDRAVDEDKDEEDDGAAQDEINESAGVGPSPISEDNGESALVREEVAQALKREEDEGDTQAKTVDPVIPGERRKKEFDDLATSLGGIDHFRAITSIYSLETELIEAGNVDILRNVYLDLHPRSRRKWDKAVALSGDARAKAIHKIFKTTRKGDFAQMLAKRIEDGEAFKVPAYIGDAIEAVVS
;
A
#
# COMPACT_ATOMS: atom_id res chain seq x y z
N MET A 1 16.21 8.77 -19.48
CA MET A 1 15.26 7.63 -19.69
C MET A 1 14.82 7.01 -18.40
N TYR A 2 13.76 6.19 -18.40
CA TYR A 2 13.34 5.42 -17.23
C TYR A 2 12.65 4.13 -17.68
N LEU A 3 12.64 3.12 -16.83
CA LEU A 3 11.88 1.88 -17.03
C LEU A 3 10.39 2.21 -16.80
N ARG A 4 9.63 2.31 -17.90
CA ARG A 4 8.21 2.65 -17.86
C ARG A 4 7.33 1.46 -17.50
N LYS A 5 7.70 0.28 -18.03
CA LYS A 5 6.89 -0.93 -17.88
C LYS A 5 7.77 -2.17 -17.85
N ILE A 6 7.40 -3.14 -17.02
CA ILE A 6 7.94 -4.49 -17.08
C ILE A 6 6.81 -5.48 -17.36
N LYS A 7 7.01 -6.37 -18.33
CA LYS A 7 6.08 -7.44 -18.70
C LYS A 7 6.67 -8.77 -18.28
N LEU A 8 5.86 -9.58 -17.63
CA LEU A 8 6.23 -10.87 -17.08
C LEU A 8 5.29 -11.94 -17.65
N ALA A 9 5.84 -12.90 -18.39
CA ALA A 9 5.09 -14.01 -18.94
C ALA A 9 5.64 -15.34 -18.38
N ASN A 10 4.76 -16.09 -17.73
CA ASN A 10 5.06 -17.42 -17.16
C ASN A 10 6.22 -17.44 -16.16
N PHE A 11 6.40 -16.35 -15.40
CA PHE A 11 7.50 -16.18 -14.44
C PHE A 11 7.01 -16.33 -13.00
N ARG A 12 7.50 -17.31 -12.26
CA ARG A 12 7.18 -17.61 -10.85
C ARG A 12 5.67 -17.57 -10.54
N SER A 13 5.17 -16.50 -9.89
CA SER A 13 3.74 -16.34 -9.57
C SER A 13 2.95 -15.60 -10.66
N PHE A 14 3.61 -15.05 -11.68
CA PHE A 14 2.99 -14.30 -12.77
C PHE A 14 2.63 -15.20 -13.96
N GLN A 15 1.43 -15.07 -14.47
CA GLN A 15 1.00 -15.74 -15.70
C GLN A 15 1.33 -14.91 -16.92
N GLU A 16 0.71 -13.76 -16.99
CA GLU A 16 0.94 -12.70 -17.95
C GLU A 16 0.56 -11.41 -17.24
N THR A 17 1.53 -10.54 -17.02
CA THR A 17 1.32 -9.38 -16.17
C THR A 17 2.20 -8.22 -16.63
N GLU A 18 1.61 -7.04 -16.72
CA GLU A 18 2.31 -5.79 -16.97
C GLU A 18 2.34 -4.97 -15.69
N ILE A 19 3.50 -4.43 -15.34
CA ILE A 19 3.71 -3.59 -14.17
C ILE A 19 4.21 -2.23 -14.65
N GLU A 20 3.41 -1.19 -14.45
CA GLU A 20 3.79 0.18 -14.77
C GLU A 20 4.58 0.81 -13.62
N LEU A 21 5.63 1.55 -13.99
CA LEU A 21 6.55 2.19 -13.07
C LEU A 21 6.57 3.70 -13.29
N GLN A 22 6.74 4.45 -12.21
CA GLN A 22 6.90 5.89 -12.26
C GLN A 22 8.37 6.27 -12.47
N LYS A 23 8.59 7.45 -12.99
CA LYS A 23 9.89 7.96 -13.39
C LYS A 23 10.87 8.13 -12.22
N ASP A 24 10.38 8.53 -11.06
CA ASP A 24 11.17 8.81 -9.86
C ASP A 24 11.10 7.67 -8.83
N LEU A 25 9.92 7.42 -8.30
CA LEU A 25 9.67 6.44 -7.25
C LEU A 25 8.40 5.64 -7.56
N THR A 26 8.50 4.31 -7.47
CA THR A 26 7.36 3.40 -7.47
C THR A 26 7.39 2.57 -6.19
N VAL A 27 6.25 2.42 -5.53
CA VAL A 27 6.15 1.61 -4.31
C VAL A 27 5.22 0.43 -4.55
N PHE A 28 5.78 -0.77 -4.47
CA PHE A 28 5.06 -2.04 -4.51
C PHE A 28 4.52 -2.34 -3.12
N VAL A 29 3.20 -2.38 -3.01
CA VAL A 29 2.49 -2.65 -1.76
C VAL A 29 1.68 -3.94 -1.86
N GLY A 30 1.29 -4.52 -0.75
CA GLY A 30 0.42 -5.70 -0.71
C GLY A 30 0.86 -6.73 0.31
N GLU A 31 0.09 -7.82 0.40
CA GLU A 31 0.28 -8.89 1.36
C GLU A 31 1.62 -9.63 1.21
N ASN A 32 2.00 -10.37 2.27
CA ASN A 32 3.07 -11.32 2.20
C ASN A 32 2.77 -12.37 1.11
N ASN A 33 3.79 -12.76 0.36
CA ASN A 33 3.65 -13.69 -0.77
C ASN A 33 2.77 -13.17 -1.94
N GLY A 34 2.50 -11.87 -2.01
CA GLY A 34 1.78 -11.23 -3.11
C GLY A 34 2.55 -11.16 -4.44
N GLY A 35 3.87 -11.46 -4.44
CA GLY A 35 4.71 -11.46 -5.63
C GLY A 35 5.62 -10.22 -5.80
N LYS A 36 5.68 -9.31 -4.82
CA LYS A 36 6.53 -8.10 -4.88
C LYS A 36 8.01 -8.42 -5.09
N SER A 37 8.58 -9.32 -4.29
CA SER A 37 9.97 -9.77 -4.43
C SER A 37 10.22 -10.47 -5.77
N ASN A 38 9.22 -11.21 -6.29
CA ASN A 38 9.32 -11.81 -7.62
C ASN A 38 9.43 -10.74 -8.71
N ALA A 39 8.71 -9.62 -8.59
CA ALA A 39 8.81 -8.50 -9.53
C ALA A 39 10.17 -7.78 -9.42
N ILE A 40 10.68 -7.59 -8.21
CA ILE A 40 12.04 -7.07 -7.97
C ILE A 40 13.08 -7.99 -8.63
N ASP A 41 12.99 -9.29 -8.41
CA ASP A 41 13.92 -10.27 -9.00
C ASP A 41 13.84 -10.31 -10.53
N ALA A 42 12.66 -10.14 -11.11
CA ALA A 42 12.51 -10.00 -12.57
C ALA A 42 13.30 -8.79 -13.11
N ILE A 43 13.24 -7.64 -12.44
CA ILE A 43 14.04 -6.46 -12.80
C ILE A 43 15.55 -6.77 -12.66
N ARG A 44 15.95 -7.45 -11.58
CA ARG A 44 17.36 -7.86 -11.35
C ARG A 44 17.87 -8.83 -12.39
N LEU A 45 17.04 -9.78 -12.84
CA LEU A 45 17.40 -10.72 -13.90
C LEU A 45 17.56 -10.01 -15.25
N LEU A 46 16.66 -9.07 -15.56
CA LEU A 46 16.69 -8.31 -16.82
C LEU A 46 17.88 -7.35 -16.91
N THR A 47 18.33 -6.76 -15.80
CA THR A 47 19.34 -5.71 -15.77
C THR A 47 20.68 -6.22 -15.21
N ILE A 48 21.73 -5.39 -15.24
CA ILE A 48 23.07 -5.77 -14.78
C ILE A 48 23.36 -5.12 -13.43
N PRO A 49 23.87 -5.86 -12.42
CA PRO A 49 24.28 -5.27 -11.15
C PRO A 49 25.34 -4.19 -11.36
N LEU A 50 25.28 -3.09 -10.61
CA LEU A 50 26.26 -1.99 -10.68
C LEU A 50 27.69 -2.52 -10.42
N GLY A 51 27.85 -3.43 -9.47
CA GLY A 51 29.13 -4.09 -9.17
C GLY A 51 29.59 -5.15 -10.20
N GLY A 52 28.84 -5.36 -11.28
CA GLY A 52 29.17 -6.30 -12.37
C GLY A 52 28.96 -7.80 -12.04
N ARG A 53 28.92 -8.19 -10.76
CA ARG A 53 28.74 -9.60 -10.36
C ARG A 53 27.28 -9.91 -10.10
N ARG A 54 26.70 -10.82 -10.90
CA ARG A 54 25.32 -11.29 -10.68
C ARG A 54 25.23 -12.13 -9.40
N GLU A 55 24.18 -11.90 -8.62
CA GLU A 55 23.84 -12.64 -7.40
C GLU A 55 22.74 -13.66 -7.66
N ILE A 56 21.90 -13.41 -8.67
CA ILE A 56 20.80 -14.30 -9.09
C ILE A 56 20.93 -14.66 -10.56
N TYR A 57 20.49 -15.87 -10.88
CA TYR A 57 20.53 -16.46 -12.21
C TYR A 57 19.16 -17.05 -12.54
N CYS A 58 18.85 -17.16 -13.84
CA CYS A 58 17.64 -17.84 -14.30
C CYS A 58 17.73 -19.33 -14.05
N GLU A 59 16.71 -19.90 -13.43
CA GLU A 59 16.61 -21.31 -13.09
C GLU A 59 15.28 -21.90 -13.56
N GLY A 60 15.19 -23.22 -13.69
CA GLY A 60 13.93 -23.90 -14.01
C GLY A 60 12.82 -23.66 -12.98
N THR A 61 13.20 -23.34 -11.75
CA THR A 61 12.29 -22.97 -10.65
C THR A 61 11.66 -21.58 -10.82
N ASP A 62 12.18 -20.76 -11.73
CA ASP A 62 11.60 -19.46 -12.07
C ASP A 62 10.41 -19.58 -13.05
N ILE A 63 10.24 -20.74 -13.68
CA ILE A 63 9.05 -21.05 -14.49
C ILE A 63 7.86 -21.17 -13.56
N ARG A 64 6.72 -20.66 -13.97
CA ARG A 64 5.50 -20.66 -13.18
C ARG A 64 5.11 -22.08 -12.77
N PHE A 65 4.81 -22.27 -11.50
CA PHE A 65 4.41 -23.58 -10.94
C PHE A 65 3.20 -24.16 -11.70
N GLN A 66 3.28 -25.43 -12.06
CA GLN A 66 2.25 -26.14 -12.87
C GLN A 66 1.99 -25.48 -14.24
N SER A 67 2.96 -24.84 -14.83
CA SER A 67 2.86 -24.37 -16.21
C SER A 67 3.11 -25.52 -17.18
N THR A 68 2.36 -25.52 -18.29
CA THR A 68 2.62 -26.44 -19.42
C THR A 68 3.73 -25.92 -20.34
N ARG A 69 4.14 -24.66 -20.20
CA ARG A 69 5.22 -24.04 -20.95
C ARG A 69 6.53 -24.19 -20.20
N PRO A 70 7.60 -24.66 -20.86
CA PRO A 70 8.91 -24.83 -20.24
C PRO A 70 9.77 -23.56 -20.23
N ASP A 71 9.20 -22.43 -20.61
CA ASP A 71 9.88 -21.14 -20.80
C ASP A 71 9.18 -20.02 -20.05
N PHE A 72 9.93 -18.95 -19.78
CA PHE A 72 9.39 -17.66 -19.33
C PHE A 72 10.05 -16.50 -20.06
N GLU A 73 9.37 -15.36 -20.05
CA GLU A 73 9.85 -14.12 -20.65
C GLU A 73 9.70 -12.94 -19.71
N ILE A 74 10.71 -12.07 -19.69
CA ILE A 74 10.74 -10.79 -18.97
C ILE A 74 11.08 -9.70 -19.98
N VAL A 75 10.23 -8.67 -20.13
CA VAL A 75 10.45 -7.55 -21.05
C VAL A 75 10.39 -6.23 -20.28
N GLY A 76 11.40 -5.39 -20.42
CA GLY A 76 11.43 -4.02 -19.92
C GLY A 76 11.28 -3.01 -21.06
N GLU A 77 10.32 -2.11 -20.92
CA GLU A 77 10.09 -1.00 -21.84
C GLU A 77 10.57 0.31 -21.19
N PHE A 78 11.41 1.03 -21.93
CA PHE A 78 12.04 2.28 -21.47
C PHE A 78 11.52 3.44 -22.30
N GLU A 79 11.31 4.60 -21.67
CA GLU A 79 10.82 5.82 -22.31
C GLU A 79 11.71 7.03 -22.00
N GLU A 80 11.50 8.13 -22.73
CA GLU A 80 12.20 9.42 -22.61
C GLU A 80 13.72 9.30 -22.81
N LEU A 81 14.15 8.63 -23.86
CA LEU A 81 15.57 8.55 -24.20
C LEU A 81 16.10 9.93 -24.63
N SER A 82 17.16 10.43 -24.01
CA SER A 82 17.88 11.61 -24.45
C SER A 82 18.66 11.32 -25.75
N THR A 83 19.10 12.38 -26.45
CA THR A 83 19.83 12.21 -27.72
C THR A 83 21.08 11.34 -27.57
N GLY A 84 21.83 11.48 -26.47
CA GLY A 84 22.99 10.62 -26.19
C GLY A 84 22.61 9.15 -25.96
N GLN A 85 21.48 8.91 -25.27
CA GLN A 85 20.94 7.57 -25.03
C GLN A 85 20.40 6.94 -26.32
N GLN A 86 19.74 7.71 -27.19
CA GLN A 86 19.28 7.26 -28.52
C GLN A 86 20.42 6.66 -29.34
N GLY A 87 21.58 7.33 -29.35
CA GLY A 87 22.77 6.84 -30.08
C GLY A 87 23.34 5.55 -29.49
N ARG A 88 23.35 5.40 -28.15
CA ARG A 88 23.89 4.21 -27.47
C ARG A 88 22.92 3.01 -27.46
N LEU A 89 21.62 3.27 -27.56
CA LEU A 89 20.54 2.26 -27.48
C LEU A 89 19.83 2.05 -28.81
N ILE A 90 20.47 2.36 -29.94
CA ILE A 90 19.82 2.34 -31.26
C ILE A 90 19.25 0.98 -31.63
N SER A 91 19.94 -0.11 -31.28
CA SER A 91 19.45 -1.48 -31.55
C SER A 91 18.29 -1.89 -30.62
N ALA A 92 18.09 -1.18 -29.53
CA ALA A 92 17.01 -1.42 -28.58
C ALA A 92 15.78 -0.54 -28.86
N ALA A 93 15.86 0.39 -29.81
CA ALA A 93 14.76 1.31 -30.12
C ALA A 93 13.53 0.57 -30.65
N THR A 94 12.35 1.02 -30.18
CA THR A 94 11.05 0.44 -30.60
C THR A 94 10.22 1.38 -31.47
N ASP A 95 10.60 2.64 -31.55
CA ASP A 95 9.92 3.68 -32.32
C ASP A 95 10.87 4.41 -33.26
N VAL A 96 10.33 5.05 -34.28
CA VAL A 96 11.10 5.77 -35.31
C VAL A 96 11.79 7.03 -34.74
N SER A 97 11.19 7.62 -33.70
CA SER A 97 11.75 8.80 -33.03
C SER A 97 12.87 8.45 -32.04
N LEU A 98 13.16 7.16 -31.85
CA LEU A 98 14.17 6.64 -30.92
C LEU A 98 13.96 7.09 -29.46
N THR A 99 12.74 7.48 -29.10
CA THR A 99 12.41 7.92 -27.73
C THR A 99 12.09 6.77 -26.78
N ARG A 100 11.90 5.56 -27.33
CA ARG A 100 11.57 4.34 -26.60
C ARG A 100 12.52 3.23 -26.94
N ALA A 101 12.81 2.39 -25.95
CA ALA A 101 13.62 1.19 -26.12
C ALA A 101 12.99 0.00 -25.37
N ALA A 102 13.28 -1.21 -25.83
CA ALA A 102 12.88 -2.44 -25.12
C ALA A 102 14.04 -3.42 -25.04
N PHE A 103 14.14 -4.09 -23.89
CA PHE A 103 15.00 -5.23 -23.67
C PHE A 103 14.16 -6.39 -23.16
N GLY A 104 14.41 -7.59 -23.68
CA GLY A 104 13.77 -8.80 -23.21
C GLY A 104 14.76 -9.89 -22.86
N LEU A 105 14.35 -10.75 -21.94
CA LEU A 105 15.07 -11.91 -21.49
C LEU A 105 14.15 -13.13 -21.61
N ASN A 106 14.57 -14.11 -22.43
CA ASN A 106 13.88 -15.40 -22.58
C ASN A 106 14.71 -16.50 -21.96
N PHE A 107 14.08 -17.37 -21.19
CA PHE A 107 14.69 -18.57 -20.62
C PHE A 107 13.81 -19.79 -20.89
N SER A 108 14.41 -20.90 -21.33
CA SER A 108 13.74 -22.18 -21.53
C SER A 108 14.51 -23.30 -20.84
N ALA A 109 13.82 -24.11 -20.05
CA ALA A 109 14.39 -25.24 -19.31
C ALA A 109 14.62 -26.49 -20.20
N ASP A 110 14.00 -26.55 -21.39
CA ASP A 110 14.13 -27.70 -22.31
C ASP A 110 15.52 -27.87 -22.95
N ARG A 111 16.39 -26.87 -22.77
CA ARG A 111 17.74 -26.88 -23.33
C ARG A 111 18.76 -27.35 -22.30
N LEU A 112 19.48 -28.39 -22.62
CA LEU A 112 20.62 -28.85 -21.78
C LEU A 112 21.62 -27.70 -21.64
N GLY A 113 21.92 -27.27 -20.40
CA GLY A 113 22.76 -26.10 -20.14
C GLY A 113 22.05 -24.78 -20.46
N ALA A 114 20.75 -24.71 -20.23
CA ALA A 114 19.91 -23.56 -20.49
C ALA A 114 20.53 -22.24 -20.00
N ARG A 115 20.75 -21.32 -20.92
CA ARG A 115 21.17 -19.95 -20.63
C ARG A 115 20.09 -19.00 -21.11
N PRO A 116 19.84 -17.91 -20.35
CA PRO A 116 18.91 -16.89 -20.80
C PRO A 116 19.42 -16.24 -22.09
N THR A 117 18.52 -15.95 -23.01
CA THR A 117 18.78 -15.19 -24.24
C THR A 117 18.26 -13.78 -24.07
N LEU A 118 19.13 -12.81 -24.28
CA LEU A 118 18.77 -11.38 -24.27
C LEU A 118 18.45 -10.95 -25.70
N TRP A 119 17.40 -10.14 -25.84
CA TRP A 119 17.02 -9.50 -27.07
C TRP A 119 16.70 -8.02 -26.85
N ALA A 120 16.69 -7.22 -27.91
CA ALA A 120 16.40 -5.80 -27.83
C ALA A 120 15.61 -5.31 -29.06
N GLY A 121 14.93 -4.19 -28.89
CA GLY A 121 14.19 -3.53 -29.95
C GLY A 121 12.85 -4.21 -30.30
N LYS A 122 12.20 -3.67 -31.33
CA LYS A 122 10.87 -4.13 -31.75
C LYS A 122 10.90 -5.55 -32.34
N ASP A 123 11.98 -5.88 -33.05
CA ASP A 123 12.09 -7.14 -33.80
C ASP A 123 12.78 -8.26 -32.97
N GLY A 124 13.11 -8.01 -31.69
CA GLY A 124 13.69 -8.99 -30.80
C GLY A 124 15.12 -9.44 -31.21
N ASN A 125 15.92 -8.54 -31.79
CA ASN A 125 17.28 -8.83 -32.21
C ASN A 125 18.26 -8.91 -31.04
N THR A 126 19.42 -9.54 -31.28
CA THR A 126 20.50 -9.52 -30.29
C THR A 126 20.98 -8.08 -30.09
N PRO A 127 21.05 -7.57 -28.83
CA PRO A 127 21.54 -6.22 -28.57
C PRO A 127 23.02 -6.06 -28.94
N GLU A 128 23.40 -4.87 -29.33
CA GLU A 128 24.79 -4.52 -29.56
C GLU A 128 25.63 -4.69 -28.27
N PRO A 129 26.93 -5.08 -28.38
CA PRO A 129 27.79 -5.15 -27.22
C PRO A 129 27.85 -3.82 -26.46
N GLY A 130 27.67 -3.86 -25.15
CA GLY A 130 27.65 -2.65 -24.29
C GLY A 130 26.31 -1.95 -24.18
N CYS A 131 25.37 -2.17 -25.10
CA CYS A 131 24.04 -1.55 -25.08
C CYS A 131 23.28 -1.88 -23.78
N HIS A 132 23.20 -3.17 -23.44
CA HIS A 132 22.51 -3.62 -22.22
C HIS A 132 23.23 -3.18 -20.92
N GLU A 133 24.54 -2.91 -21.00
CA GLU A 133 25.35 -2.47 -19.86
C GLU A 133 25.02 -1.04 -19.40
N MET A 134 24.33 -0.27 -20.22
CA MET A 134 23.87 1.09 -19.90
C MET A 134 22.73 1.09 -18.88
N ILE A 135 22.13 -0.07 -18.60
CA ILE A 135 21.01 -0.20 -17.65
C ILE A 135 21.46 -1.10 -16.50
N ARG A 136 21.63 -0.51 -15.35
CA ARG A 136 22.14 -1.21 -14.17
C ARG A 136 21.17 -1.14 -13.01
N HIS A 137 21.36 -2.05 -12.04
CA HIS A 137 20.63 -2.01 -10.79
C HIS A 137 21.55 -2.08 -9.57
N VAL A 138 21.08 -1.49 -8.49
CA VAL A 138 21.55 -1.73 -7.13
C VAL A 138 20.41 -2.32 -6.35
N TYR A 139 20.65 -3.46 -5.72
CA TYR A 139 19.65 -4.16 -4.92
C TYR A 139 19.95 -4.05 -3.43
N LEU A 140 18.97 -3.63 -2.68
CA LEU A 140 18.99 -3.58 -1.24
C LEU A 140 17.99 -4.59 -0.69
N PRO A 141 18.44 -5.76 -0.21
CA PRO A 141 17.57 -6.76 0.38
C PRO A 141 17.01 -6.26 1.72
N THR A 142 16.00 -6.96 2.23
CA THR A 142 15.48 -6.72 3.58
C THR A 142 16.62 -6.67 4.59
N LEU A 143 16.82 -5.50 5.19
CA LEU A 143 18.01 -5.19 6.00
C LEU A 143 17.95 -5.84 7.38
N ARG A 144 18.23 -7.15 7.44
CA ARG A 144 18.40 -7.84 8.73
C ARG A 144 19.80 -7.66 9.33
N ASP A 145 20.79 -7.26 8.52
CA ASP A 145 22.21 -7.30 8.94
C ASP A 145 23.06 -6.17 8.33
N ALA A 146 22.51 -4.92 8.28
CA ALA A 146 23.27 -3.75 7.83
C ALA A 146 24.56 -3.55 8.66
N LYS A 147 24.51 -3.87 9.95
CA LYS A 147 25.70 -3.84 10.82
C LYS A 147 26.81 -4.76 10.28
N ARG A 148 26.45 -5.96 9.83
CA ARG A 148 27.41 -6.92 9.28
C ARG A 148 27.95 -6.45 7.92
N SER A 149 27.08 -5.89 7.09
CA SER A 149 27.47 -5.36 5.75
C SER A 149 28.40 -4.15 5.85
N LEU A 150 28.25 -3.32 6.88
CA LEU A 150 29.10 -2.14 7.13
C LEU A 150 30.29 -2.45 8.05
N ALA A 151 30.20 -3.46 8.91
CA ALA A 151 31.20 -3.79 9.93
C ALA A 151 32.17 -4.90 9.52
N SER A 152 31.78 -5.83 8.66
CA SER A 152 32.57 -7.02 8.38
C SER A 152 33.16 -7.00 6.99
N GLY A 153 34.37 -6.43 6.83
CA GLY A 153 35.32 -6.92 5.83
C GLY A 153 34.87 -7.04 4.36
N ASN A 154 33.71 -6.49 3.98
CA ASN A 154 33.39 -6.34 2.56
C ASN A 154 33.89 -4.97 2.08
N PRO A 155 35.15 -4.89 1.60
CA PRO A 155 35.79 -3.61 1.26
C PRO A 155 35.14 -2.94 0.06
N THR A 156 34.25 -3.65 -0.65
CA THR A 156 33.73 -3.23 -1.96
C THR A 156 33.05 -1.87 -1.91
N ARG A 157 32.21 -1.58 -0.92
CA ARG A 157 31.51 -0.28 -0.83
C ARG A 157 32.42 0.84 -0.33
N ILE A 158 33.15 0.60 0.75
CA ILE A 158 34.13 1.60 1.25
C ILE A 158 35.18 1.88 0.20
N MET A 159 35.64 0.83 -0.49
CA MET A 159 36.60 0.95 -1.58
C MET A 159 36.05 1.75 -2.77
N ALA A 160 34.78 1.54 -3.16
CA ALA A 160 34.12 2.30 -4.21
C ALA A 160 34.02 3.77 -3.85
N LEU A 161 33.60 4.10 -2.61
CA LEU A 161 33.57 5.47 -2.10
C LEU A 161 34.97 6.10 -2.08
N LEU A 162 35.96 5.42 -1.53
CA LEU A 162 37.34 5.90 -1.50
C LEU A 162 37.88 6.17 -2.92
N THR A 163 37.70 5.22 -3.84
CA THR A 163 38.14 5.34 -5.23
C THR A 163 37.49 6.54 -5.91
N HIS A 164 36.22 6.78 -5.64
CA HIS A 164 35.49 7.93 -6.21
C HIS A 164 36.04 9.27 -5.73
N PHE A 165 36.38 9.38 -4.43
CA PHE A 165 36.92 10.61 -3.84
C PHE A 165 38.44 10.81 -3.99
N LEU A 166 39.12 9.94 -4.76
CA LEU A 166 40.56 10.07 -5.00
C LEU A 166 40.98 11.31 -5.81
N ASP A 167 40.05 11.93 -6.58
CA ASP A 167 40.26 13.15 -7.36
C ASP A 167 41.58 13.11 -8.20
N GLY A 168 41.89 11.95 -8.80
CA GLY A 168 43.08 11.74 -9.60
C GLY A 168 44.35 11.30 -8.84
N SER A 169 44.32 11.20 -7.51
CA SER A 169 45.40 10.61 -6.70
C SER A 169 45.47 9.09 -6.89
N SER A 170 46.67 8.51 -6.79
CA SER A 170 46.77 7.04 -6.91
C SER A 170 46.27 6.34 -5.62
N PRO A 171 45.62 5.16 -5.72
CA PRO A 171 45.27 4.36 -4.56
C PRO A 171 46.43 4.05 -3.62
N ALA A 172 47.65 3.91 -4.16
CA ALA A 172 48.85 3.67 -3.40
C ALA A 172 49.32 4.90 -2.60
N GLU A 173 49.19 6.10 -3.15
CA GLU A 173 49.49 7.32 -2.44
C GLU A 173 48.51 7.54 -1.28
N LEU A 174 47.21 7.37 -1.52
CA LEU A 174 46.22 7.46 -0.47
C LEU A 174 46.48 6.44 0.65
N ALA A 175 46.82 5.19 0.30
CA ALA A 175 47.17 4.16 1.29
C ALA A 175 48.38 4.57 2.14
N LYS A 176 49.39 5.14 1.51
CA LYS A 176 50.60 5.62 2.20
C LYS A 176 50.33 6.81 3.14
N ASP A 177 49.44 7.72 2.69
CA ASP A 177 49.07 8.88 3.49
C ASP A 177 48.16 8.53 4.63
N LEU A 178 47.18 7.61 4.41
CA LEU A 178 46.28 7.12 5.42
C LEU A 178 47.00 6.34 6.52
N ALA A 179 48.04 5.57 6.18
CA ALA A 179 48.90 4.88 7.16
C ALA A 179 49.58 5.87 8.14
N ARG A 180 49.65 7.17 7.81
CA ARG A 180 50.33 8.15 8.62
C ARG A 180 49.43 9.22 9.29
N THR A 181 48.18 9.42 8.82
CA THR A 181 47.33 10.53 9.29
C THR A 181 45.87 10.10 9.37
N GLN A 182 45.24 10.33 10.54
CA GLN A 182 43.80 10.01 10.76
C GLN A 182 42.83 11.00 10.11
N SER A 183 43.31 12.03 9.41
CA SER A 183 42.52 13.16 8.89
C SER A 183 42.81 13.50 7.44
N HIS A 184 42.79 12.54 6.52
CA HIS A 184 42.97 12.80 5.09
C HIS A 184 41.71 13.43 4.48
N ASP A 185 41.88 14.39 3.56
CA ASP A 185 40.77 15.11 2.88
C ASP A 185 39.74 14.20 2.25
N VAL A 186 40.15 13.02 1.72
CA VAL A 186 39.24 12.07 1.11
C VAL A 186 38.29 11.47 2.18
N LEU A 187 38.79 11.15 3.37
CA LEU A 187 37.95 10.64 4.46
C LEU A 187 36.94 11.70 4.90
N GLN A 188 37.38 12.98 5.03
CA GLN A 188 36.50 14.09 5.37
C GLN A 188 35.43 14.33 4.30
N LYS A 189 35.76 14.19 3.00
CA LYS A 189 34.79 14.29 1.91
C LYS A 189 33.77 13.15 1.98
N VAL A 190 34.20 11.92 2.25
CA VAL A 190 33.30 10.78 2.43
C VAL A 190 32.42 10.99 3.66
N ASP A 191 32.98 11.36 4.80
CA ASP A 191 32.24 11.67 6.03
C ASP A 191 31.18 12.76 5.77
N GLY A 192 31.58 13.87 5.14
CA GLY A 192 30.67 14.96 4.82
C GLY A 192 29.54 14.56 3.83
N ALA A 193 29.84 13.70 2.85
CA ALA A 193 28.83 13.20 1.92
C ALA A 193 27.84 12.25 2.61
N VAL A 194 28.35 11.33 3.43
CA VAL A 194 27.52 10.37 4.20
C VAL A 194 26.72 11.10 5.27
N ASP A 195 27.33 12.04 5.99
CA ASP A 195 26.64 12.88 6.98
C ASP A 195 25.50 13.69 6.35
N LYS A 196 25.72 14.27 5.18
CA LYS A 196 24.69 15.00 4.43
C LYS A 196 23.50 14.07 4.09
N GLY A 197 23.78 12.86 3.61
CA GLY A 197 22.75 11.86 3.34
C GLY A 197 22.04 11.40 4.62
N LEU A 198 22.79 11.13 5.68
CA LEU A 198 22.23 10.71 6.99
C LEU A 198 21.41 11.84 7.61
N GLN A 199 21.84 13.09 7.53
CA GLN A 199 21.07 14.23 8.01
C GLN A 199 19.77 14.43 7.21
N ALA A 200 19.78 14.21 5.89
CA ALA A 200 18.57 14.27 5.09
C ALA A 200 17.56 13.20 5.52
N LEU A 201 18.03 12.01 5.89
CA LEU A 201 17.20 10.88 6.36
C LEU A 201 16.72 11.06 7.81
N THR A 202 17.52 11.68 8.67
CA THR A 202 17.22 11.81 10.10
C THR A 202 16.76 13.20 10.53
N SER A 203 16.61 14.13 9.56
CA SER A 203 16.12 15.48 9.83
C SER A 203 14.72 15.44 10.47
N GLY A 204 14.58 16.07 11.61
CA GLY A 204 13.32 16.14 12.34
C GLY A 204 13.11 15.04 13.39
N VAL A 205 13.99 14.04 13.51
CA VAL A 205 13.92 13.00 14.55
C VAL A 205 15.07 13.13 15.53
N ARG A 206 16.20 12.52 15.27
CA ARG A 206 17.40 12.58 16.11
C ARG A 206 18.63 12.63 15.21
N ARG A 207 19.36 13.75 15.25
CA ARG A 207 20.55 13.94 14.43
C ARG A 207 21.63 12.93 14.82
N GLN A 208 22.18 12.28 13.79
CA GLN A 208 23.31 11.36 13.93
C GLN A 208 24.47 11.84 13.05
N THR A 209 25.67 11.48 13.44
CA THR A 209 26.90 11.71 12.70
C THR A 209 27.60 10.39 12.43
N ALA A 210 28.25 10.28 11.28
CA ALA A 210 29.03 9.12 10.89
C ALA A 210 30.49 9.54 10.65
N SER A 211 31.44 8.67 11.00
CA SER A 211 32.84 8.89 10.68
C SER A 211 33.54 7.57 10.33
N LEU A 212 34.56 7.67 9.48
CA LEU A 212 35.45 6.56 9.10
C LEU A 212 36.68 6.54 10.01
N GLY A 213 37.13 5.38 10.43
CA GLY A 213 38.32 5.21 11.29
C GLY A 213 39.06 3.89 11.07
N PHE A 214 40.32 3.87 11.41
CA PHE A 214 41.26 2.78 11.08
C PHE A 214 41.52 1.71 12.16
N ALA A 215 42.13 0.58 11.69
CA ALA A 215 42.69 -0.47 12.56
C ALA A 215 44.13 -0.94 12.26
N SER A 216 44.73 -0.75 11.06
CA SER A 216 46.16 -1.18 10.75
C SER A 216 46.76 -0.65 9.44
N ASP A 217 48.10 -0.83 9.22
CA ASP A 217 49.00 -0.24 8.21
C ASP A 217 49.16 -1.10 6.93
N GLU A 218 48.18 -1.17 6.04
CA GLU A 218 48.31 -2.04 4.84
C GLU A 218 47.85 -1.35 3.53
N ALA A 219 47.78 -2.11 2.41
CA ALA A 219 47.31 -1.62 1.12
C ALA A 219 45.89 -1.04 1.20
N LEU A 220 45.49 -0.14 0.28
CA LEU A 220 44.18 0.55 0.33
C LEU A 220 43.01 -0.43 0.46
N VAL A 221 43.07 -1.62 -0.11
CA VAL A 221 42.06 -2.69 0.04
C VAL A 221 42.00 -3.21 1.47
N ASP A 222 43.17 -3.39 2.11
CA ASP A 222 43.25 -3.86 3.49
C ASP A 222 42.83 -2.74 4.46
N ILE A 223 43.26 -1.52 4.16
CA ILE A 223 42.74 -0.32 4.85
C ILE A 223 41.22 -0.22 4.73
N ALA A 224 40.66 -0.42 3.54
CA ALA A 224 39.22 -0.42 3.33
C ALA A 224 38.50 -1.56 4.08
N ARG A 225 39.15 -2.71 4.31
CA ARG A 225 38.62 -3.79 5.15
C ARG A 225 38.60 -3.42 6.63
N ASP A 226 39.56 -2.65 7.06
CA ASP A 226 39.70 -2.26 8.47
C ASP A 226 38.92 -0.98 8.81
N LEU A 227 38.59 -0.17 7.80
CA LEU A 227 37.74 1.00 7.97
C LEU A 227 36.35 0.59 8.45
N ARG A 228 35.87 1.31 9.46
CA ARG A 228 34.54 1.12 10.04
C ARG A 228 33.81 2.46 10.10
N PHE A 229 32.56 2.46 9.72
CA PHE A 229 31.68 3.55 10.07
C PHE A 229 31.43 3.52 11.58
N LYS A 230 31.50 4.69 12.19
CA LYS A 230 31.09 4.94 13.56
C LYS A 230 29.87 5.83 13.54
N LEU A 231 28.96 5.64 14.48
CA LEU A 231 27.68 6.35 14.52
C LEU A 231 27.44 6.89 15.94
N ALA A 232 26.95 8.11 16.02
CA ALA A 232 26.53 8.73 17.28
C ALA A 232 25.37 9.68 17.06
N ASP A 233 24.70 10.02 18.13
CA ASP A 233 23.81 11.16 18.15
C ASP A 233 24.61 12.47 18.05
N HIS A 234 23.96 13.53 17.54
CA HIS A 234 24.61 14.81 17.42
C HIS A 234 25.13 15.32 18.78
N GLY A 235 26.42 15.63 18.86
CA GLY A 235 27.07 16.09 20.09
C GLY A 235 27.65 14.99 20.99
N VAL A 236 27.60 13.73 20.55
CA VAL A 236 28.21 12.58 21.23
C VAL A 236 29.35 12.03 20.37
N ASP A 237 30.41 11.50 21.00
CA ASP A 237 31.52 10.89 20.26
C ASP A 237 31.02 9.62 19.51
N PRO A 238 31.37 9.48 18.21
CA PRO A 238 30.93 8.34 17.42
C PRO A 238 31.51 7.01 17.93
N GLU A 239 30.61 6.04 18.16
CA GLU A 239 30.95 4.71 18.60
C GLU A 239 30.82 3.68 17.46
N ASP A 240 31.43 2.49 17.63
CA ASP A 240 31.32 1.38 16.68
C ASP A 240 29.85 1.00 16.47
N LEU A 241 29.46 0.76 15.20
CA LEU A 241 28.10 0.38 14.81
C LEU A 241 27.52 -0.82 15.57
N ARG A 242 28.39 -1.66 16.18
CA ARG A 242 27.94 -2.78 17.03
C ARG A 242 27.07 -2.31 18.20
N TYR A 243 27.31 -1.12 18.71
CA TYR A 243 26.57 -0.54 19.84
C TYR A 243 25.34 0.26 19.40
N SER A 244 25.21 0.59 18.11
CA SER A 244 24.06 1.32 17.57
C SER A 244 22.82 0.44 17.39
N GLY A 245 21.64 1.02 17.40
CA GLY A 245 20.39 0.35 17.04
C GLY A 245 20.40 -0.13 15.57
N HIS A 246 19.70 -1.21 15.25
CA HIS A 246 19.63 -1.75 13.88
C HIS A 246 19.02 -0.73 12.89
N GLY A 247 18.03 0.05 13.32
CA GLY A 247 17.38 1.05 12.47
C GLY A 247 18.35 2.12 11.96
N TYR A 248 19.19 2.66 12.83
CA TYR A 248 20.17 3.68 12.44
C TYR A 248 21.33 3.11 11.60
N ALA A 249 21.74 1.88 11.86
CA ALA A 249 22.71 1.18 10.99
C ALA A 249 22.13 0.99 9.57
N ASN A 250 20.83 0.69 9.44
CA ASN A 250 20.13 0.59 8.15
C ASN A 250 20.08 1.95 7.43
N LEU A 251 19.81 3.05 8.15
CA LEU A 251 19.83 4.40 7.57
C LEU A 251 21.22 4.76 7.07
N LEU A 252 22.26 4.51 7.85
CA LEU A 252 23.64 4.74 7.43
C LEU A 252 23.99 3.93 6.18
N PHE A 253 23.58 2.65 6.13
CA PHE A 253 23.79 1.80 4.97
C PHE A 253 23.08 2.36 3.71
N MET A 254 21.83 2.79 3.82
CA MET A 254 21.11 3.45 2.71
C MET A 254 21.77 4.76 2.29
N ALA A 255 22.23 5.57 3.24
CA ALA A 255 22.95 6.80 2.94
C ALA A 255 24.27 6.55 2.18
N THR A 256 25.03 5.49 2.53
CA THR A 256 26.24 5.13 1.79
C THR A 256 25.94 4.71 0.36
N ILE A 257 24.85 3.95 0.13
CA ILE A 257 24.42 3.58 -1.22
C ILE A 257 24.00 4.82 -2.02
N ALA A 258 23.25 5.70 -1.40
CA ALA A 258 22.77 6.91 -2.09
C ALA A 258 23.95 7.80 -2.54
N VAL A 259 24.98 7.95 -1.70
CA VAL A 259 26.22 8.65 -2.07
C VAL A 259 26.94 7.94 -3.21
N GLU A 260 27.03 6.62 -3.17
CA GLU A 260 27.61 5.82 -4.27
C GLU A 260 26.86 6.07 -5.59
N LEU A 261 25.51 6.03 -5.54
CA LEU A 261 24.66 6.26 -6.70
C LEU A 261 24.73 7.69 -7.25
N GLU A 262 24.83 8.70 -6.38
CA GLU A 262 24.97 10.11 -6.80
C GLU A 262 26.28 10.35 -7.54
N LYS A 263 27.35 9.69 -7.13
CA LYS A 263 28.72 9.99 -7.59
C LYS A 263 29.19 9.08 -8.73
N VAL A 264 28.70 7.84 -8.82
CA VAL A 264 29.15 6.86 -9.80
C VAL A 264 28.24 6.88 -11.04
N ARG A 265 28.53 7.76 -12.00
CA ARG A 265 27.84 7.82 -13.30
C ARG A 265 28.41 6.78 -14.27
N THR A 266 28.26 5.47 -13.96
CA THR A 266 28.80 4.38 -14.79
C THR A 266 27.73 3.76 -15.73
N ALA A 267 26.50 4.27 -15.73
CA ALA A 267 25.39 3.82 -16.56
C ALA A 267 24.50 5.01 -16.95
N ASP A 268 23.69 4.82 -17.98
CA ASP A 268 22.66 5.82 -18.35
C ASP A 268 21.47 5.79 -17.39
N LEU A 269 21.10 4.60 -16.92
CA LEU A 269 20.04 4.41 -15.94
C LEU A 269 20.49 3.41 -14.85
N THR A 270 20.34 3.81 -13.62
CA THR A 270 20.49 2.93 -12.46
C THR A 270 19.15 2.75 -11.75
N LEU A 271 18.71 1.49 -11.62
CA LEU A 271 17.50 1.12 -10.88
C LEU A 271 17.88 0.81 -9.44
N PHE A 272 17.40 1.57 -8.49
CA PHE A 272 17.61 1.30 -7.07
C PHE A 272 16.41 0.49 -6.54
N LEU A 273 16.63 -0.78 -6.30
CA LEU A 273 15.62 -1.76 -5.88
C LEU A 273 15.76 -2.00 -4.38
N VAL A 274 14.74 -1.66 -3.62
CA VAL A 274 14.77 -1.68 -2.15
C VAL A 274 13.66 -2.57 -1.62
N GLU A 275 13.99 -3.58 -0.83
CA GLU A 275 13.00 -4.41 -0.13
C GLU A 275 12.92 -4.06 1.35
N GLU A 276 11.70 -3.85 1.82
CA GLU A 276 11.33 -3.59 3.21
C GLU A 276 12.24 -2.56 3.91
N PRO A 277 12.39 -1.34 3.35
CA PRO A 277 13.24 -0.31 3.95
C PRO A 277 12.79 0.09 5.36
N GLU A 278 11.55 -0.24 5.72
CA GLU A 278 10.96 -0.03 7.03
C GLU A 278 11.51 -0.94 8.12
N ALA A 279 12.22 -2.01 7.77
CA ALA A 279 12.71 -2.99 8.73
C ALA A 279 13.52 -2.30 9.85
N HIS A 280 13.04 -2.43 11.09
CA HIS A 280 13.62 -1.82 12.28
C HIS A 280 13.62 -0.27 12.34
N LEU A 281 12.86 0.41 11.44
CA LEU A 281 12.73 1.87 11.47
C LEU A 281 11.47 2.32 12.21
N HIS A 282 11.62 3.38 13.01
CA HIS A 282 10.48 4.08 13.57
C HIS A 282 9.61 4.70 12.45
N PRO A 283 8.28 4.73 12.54
CA PRO A 283 7.39 5.25 11.48
C PRO A 283 7.78 6.62 10.93
N GLN A 284 8.24 7.55 11.78
CA GLN A 284 8.70 8.87 11.34
C GLN A 284 9.93 8.82 10.42
N LEU A 285 10.84 7.85 10.65
CA LEU A 285 12.01 7.64 9.81
C LEU A 285 11.66 6.98 8.47
N GLN A 286 10.60 6.18 8.44
CA GLN A 286 10.10 5.57 7.21
C GLN A 286 9.69 6.63 6.17
N ALA A 287 8.99 7.68 6.61
CA ALA A 287 8.62 8.82 5.75
C ALA A 287 9.86 9.56 5.22
N ALA A 288 10.85 9.81 6.09
CA ALA A 288 12.09 10.49 5.72
C ALA A 288 12.88 9.69 4.67
N VAL A 289 12.94 8.37 4.79
CA VAL A 289 13.59 7.49 3.82
C VAL A 289 12.96 7.60 2.43
N LEU A 290 11.63 7.52 2.34
CA LEU A 290 10.93 7.63 1.04
C LEU A 290 11.13 9.00 0.40
N SER A 291 11.02 10.07 1.18
CA SER A 291 11.29 11.42 0.67
C SER A 291 12.71 11.54 0.16
N PHE A 292 13.69 11.07 0.93
CA PHE A 292 15.10 11.08 0.53
C PHE A 292 15.33 10.31 -0.78
N LEU A 293 14.79 9.09 -0.91
CA LEU A 293 14.96 8.28 -2.12
C LEU A 293 14.32 8.94 -3.35
N ARG A 294 13.15 9.52 -3.20
CA ARG A 294 12.47 10.27 -4.27
C ARG A 294 13.27 11.50 -4.68
N ASP A 295 13.75 12.27 -3.70
CA ASP A 295 14.50 13.51 -3.95
C ASP A 295 15.84 13.21 -4.63
N GLN A 296 16.50 12.09 -4.30
CA GLN A 296 17.70 11.61 -5.00
C GLN A 296 17.40 11.26 -6.47
N ALA A 297 16.30 10.55 -6.73
CA ALA A 297 15.89 10.24 -8.09
C ALA A 297 15.59 11.52 -8.92
N ALA A 298 14.87 12.47 -8.33
CA ALA A 298 14.59 13.77 -8.97
C ALA A 298 15.87 14.57 -9.23
N HIS A 299 16.79 14.60 -8.25
CA HIS A 299 18.06 15.34 -8.38
C HIS A 299 18.95 14.76 -9.47
N SER A 300 19.00 13.45 -9.63
CA SER A 300 19.81 12.79 -10.68
C SER A 300 19.45 13.25 -12.10
N ARG A 301 18.22 13.70 -12.32
CA ARG A 301 17.68 14.15 -13.62
C ARG A 301 17.81 15.65 -13.87
N SER A 302 17.98 16.44 -12.81
CA SER A 302 18.02 17.90 -12.92
C SER A 302 19.33 18.46 -13.50
N SER A 303 20.37 17.63 -13.60
CA SER A 303 21.67 18.01 -14.10
C SER A 303 22.18 17.01 -15.14
N PRO A 304 21.60 16.97 -16.36
CA PRO A 304 22.12 16.13 -17.42
C PRO A 304 23.53 16.58 -17.80
N PRO A 305 24.43 15.65 -18.14
CA PRO A 305 25.78 16.02 -18.55
C PRO A 305 25.78 16.71 -19.92
N ASP A 306 26.52 17.82 -20.02
CA ASP A 306 26.63 18.62 -21.25
C ASP A 306 27.59 18.01 -22.28
N ASP A 307 28.42 17.05 -21.90
CA ASP A 307 29.56 16.53 -22.68
C ASP A 307 29.31 15.19 -23.41
N GLY A 308 28.06 14.72 -23.43
CA GLY A 308 27.73 13.40 -24.01
C GLY A 308 28.14 12.21 -23.17
N SER A 309 28.59 12.42 -21.92
CA SER A 309 28.85 11.36 -20.95
C SER A 309 27.55 10.61 -20.55
N LEU A 310 27.69 9.56 -19.75
CA LEU A 310 26.54 8.78 -19.30
C LEU A 310 25.62 9.63 -18.40
N ALA A 311 24.30 9.49 -18.59
CA ALA A 311 23.33 10.35 -17.93
C ALA A 311 23.30 10.16 -16.39
N GLY A 312 23.57 8.96 -15.91
CA GLY A 312 23.56 8.64 -14.49
C GLY A 312 22.21 8.85 -13.82
N GLU A 313 21.11 8.65 -14.57
CA GLU A 313 19.76 8.81 -14.05
C GLU A 313 19.42 7.71 -13.05
N LEU A 314 18.73 8.08 -11.99
CA LEU A 314 18.27 7.17 -10.94
C LEU A 314 16.76 7.00 -11.00
N GLN A 315 16.30 5.75 -10.85
CA GLN A 315 14.89 5.38 -10.64
C GLN A 315 14.79 4.44 -9.46
N VAL A 316 13.82 4.67 -8.58
CA VAL A 316 13.68 3.92 -7.33
C VAL A 316 12.43 3.05 -7.37
N VAL A 317 12.59 1.79 -7.00
CA VAL A 317 11.49 0.84 -6.79
C VAL A 317 11.60 0.28 -5.38
N VAL A 318 10.55 0.48 -4.58
CA VAL A 318 10.48 0.03 -3.18
C VAL A 318 9.41 -1.04 -3.06
N ALA A 319 9.73 -2.17 -2.44
CA ALA A 319 8.73 -3.17 -2.04
C ALA A 319 8.53 -3.12 -0.53
N THR A 320 7.29 -2.98 -0.09
CA THR A 320 6.95 -2.83 1.33
C THR A 320 5.70 -3.60 1.72
N HIS A 321 5.65 -4.01 3.00
CA HIS A 321 4.46 -4.50 3.69
C HIS A 321 3.88 -3.49 4.68
N SER A 322 4.50 -2.31 4.78
CA SER A 322 4.14 -1.30 5.77
C SER A 322 2.99 -0.40 5.28
N PRO A 323 1.83 -0.40 5.96
CA PRO A 323 0.82 0.61 5.73
C PRO A 323 1.36 2.04 5.95
N ASN A 324 2.28 2.20 6.89
CA ASN A 324 2.90 3.50 7.17
C ASN A 324 3.65 4.06 5.96
N LEU A 325 4.45 3.22 5.26
CA LEU A 325 5.15 3.65 4.07
C LEU A 325 4.19 4.02 2.94
N SER A 326 3.14 3.23 2.72
CA SER A 326 2.14 3.52 1.69
C SER A 326 1.38 4.82 1.94
N ALA A 327 1.19 5.20 3.21
CA ALA A 327 0.52 6.43 3.61
C ALA A 327 1.30 7.72 3.25
N TRP A 328 2.61 7.64 3.06
CA TRP A 328 3.47 8.80 2.76
C TRP A 328 3.74 9.00 1.27
N VAL A 329 3.10 8.21 0.41
CA VAL A 329 3.31 8.24 -1.04
C VAL A 329 1.99 8.54 -1.74
N ALA A 330 1.99 9.43 -2.71
CA ALA A 330 0.82 9.70 -3.54
C ALA A 330 0.32 8.41 -4.21
N ASN A 331 -0.99 8.23 -4.25
CA ASN A 331 -1.61 6.98 -4.73
C ASN A 331 -1.16 6.57 -6.14
N GLU A 332 -0.87 7.52 -7.03
CA GLU A 332 -0.38 7.26 -8.39
C GLU A 332 0.97 6.54 -8.46
N ARG A 333 1.76 6.57 -7.37
CA ARG A 333 3.05 5.86 -7.26
C ARG A 333 2.92 4.49 -6.62
N LEU A 334 1.73 4.14 -6.16
CA LEU A 334 1.46 2.85 -5.53
C LEU A 334 1.04 1.81 -6.56
N VAL A 335 1.63 0.64 -6.47
CA VAL A 335 1.28 -0.55 -7.25
C VAL A 335 0.97 -1.68 -6.28
N LEU A 336 -0.29 -2.09 -6.23
CA LEU A 336 -0.73 -3.14 -5.33
C LEU A 336 -0.53 -4.53 -5.94
N PHE A 337 0.05 -5.44 -5.17
CA PHE A 337 0.26 -6.84 -5.52
C PHE A 337 -0.69 -7.72 -4.70
N LYS A 338 -1.53 -8.47 -5.39
CA LYS A 338 -2.50 -9.37 -4.78
C LYS A 338 -2.33 -10.79 -5.28
N SER A 339 -2.38 -11.77 -4.38
CA SER A 339 -2.34 -13.19 -4.70
C SER A 339 -3.77 -13.72 -4.80
N VAL A 340 -4.16 -14.19 -5.98
CA VAL A 340 -5.49 -14.78 -6.22
C VAL A 340 -5.36 -16.27 -6.52
N ALA A 341 -6.35 -17.05 -6.11
CA ALA A 341 -6.45 -18.46 -6.47
C ALA A 341 -7.11 -18.57 -7.86
N VAL A 342 -6.44 -19.23 -8.80
CA VAL A 342 -6.97 -19.50 -10.14
C VAL A 342 -7.02 -21.00 -10.42
N PRO A 343 -8.02 -21.50 -11.16
CA PRO A 343 -8.07 -22.91 -11.53
C PRO A 343 -6.85 -23.31 -12.36
N VAL A 344 -6.32 -24.49 -12.12
CA VAL A 344 -5.32 -25.11 -13.00
C VAL A 344 -6.07 -25.66 -14.21
N PRO A 345 -5.70 -25.27 -15.46
CA PRO A 345 -6.29 -25.90 -16.62
C PRO A 345 -5.98 -27.42 -16.61
N PRO A 346 -6.93 -28.30 -16.98
CA PRO A 346 -6.69 -29.72 -17.04
C PRO A 346 -5.51 -29.99 -18.00
N SER A 347 -4.55 -30.80 -17.56
CA SER A 347 -3.43 -31.22 -18.39
C SER A 347 -3.96 -32.07 -19.55
N ASP A 348 -3.37 -31.95 -20.76
CA ASP A 348 -3.77 -32.76 -21.91
C ASP A 348 -3.61 -34.29 -21.68
N SER A 349 -2.91 -34.71 -20.61
CA SER A 349 -2.81 -36.09 -20.16
C SER A 349 -4.11 -36.62 -19.52
N GLU A 350 -5.04 -35.78 -19.09
CA GLU A 350 -6.35 -36.21 -18.56
C GLU A 350 -7.42 -36.38 -19.65
N LYS A 351 -7.11 -36.01 -20.90
CA LYS A 351 -7.97 -36.21 -22.06
C LYS A 351 -7.73 -37.54 -22.80
N ALA A 352 -6.77 -38.36 -22.36
CA ALA A 352 -6.57 -39.68 -22.89
C ALA A 352 -7.71 -40.56 -22.38
N GLU A 353 -8.56 -41.04 -23.29
CA GLU A 353 -9.58 -42.07 -23.03
C GLU A 353 -8.91 -43.30 -22.39
N PRO A 354 -9.53 -43.96 -21.43
CA PRO A 354 -8.98 -45.15 -20.85
C PRO A 354 -8.83 -46.26 -21.94
N GLU A 355 -7.59 -46.63 -22.24
CA GLU A 355 -7.33 -47.80 -23.06
C GLU A 355 -8.01 -49.05 -22.43
N PRO A 356 -8.62 -49.94 -23.24
CA PRO A 356 -9.26 -51.13 -22.74
C PRO A 356 -8.21 -52.10 -22.14
N GLN A 357 -8.30 -52.34 -20.84
CA GLN A 357 -7.47 -53.34 -20.18
C GLN A 357 -7.74 -54.71 -20.77
N LEU A 358 -6.77 -55.26 -21.49
CA LEU A 358 -6.69 -56.71 -21.80
C LEU A 358 -6.35 -57.47 -20.51
N ALA A 359 -7.28 -58.30 -20.10
CA ALA A 359 -7.08 -59.30 -19.06
C ALA A 359 -6.12 -60.37 -19.57
N ASP A 360 -5.05 -60.67 -18.84
CA ASP A 360 -4.54 -62.04 -18.72
C ASP A 360 -3.61 -62.19 -17.48
N ALA A 361 -4.11 -63.07 -16.67
CA ALA A 361 -3.58 -64.04 -15.75
C ALA A 361 -2.06 -64.07 -15.42
N ALA A 362 -1.75 -64.07 -14.13
CA ALA A 362 -0.96 -65.15 -13.52
C ALA A 362 -0.94 -65.06 -11.98
N VAL A 363 -1.40 -66.13 -11.38
CA VAL A 363 -1.41 -66.53 -9.98
C VAL A 363 0.01 -66.72 -9.44
N ILE A 364 0.30 -66.23 -8.22
CA ILE A 364 1.19 -66.92 -7.25
C ILE A 364 0.69 -66.63 -5.82
N GLU A 365 0.35 -67.71 -5.13
CA GLU A 365 -0.04 -67.83 -3.73
C GLU A 365 1.08 -67.56 -2.75
N SER A 366 0.77 -67.01 -1.58
CA SER A 366 1.04 -67.63 -0.27
C SER A 366 0.48 -66.78 0.86
N SER A 367 -0.55 -67.22 1.52
CA SER A 367 -0.71 -67.76 2.91
C SER A 367 -0.22 -66.81 4.00
N ALA A 368 -0.96 -66.46 5.05
CA ALA A 368 -1.93 -67.18 5.85
C ALA A 368 -2.69 -66.28 6.82
N ALA A 369 -3.93 -66.70 7.10
CA ALA A 369 -4.66 -66.72 8.38
C ALA A 369 -4.99 -65.39 9.08
N SER A 370 -6.11 -65.09 9.56
CA SER A 370 -7.42 -65.66 9.99
C SER A 370 -8.10 -64.50 10.73
N GLU A 371 -9.32 -64.28 10.87
CA GLU A 371 -10.58 -64.93 11.07
C GLU A 371 -11.73 -63.94 11.05
N THR A 372 -12.84 -64.35 10.45
CA THR A 372 -14.27 -64.25 10.82
C THR A 372 -14.93 -62.88 11.11
N SER A 373 -15.91 -62.53 10.35
CA SER A 373 -17.36 -62.79 10.54
C SER A 373 -18.27 -62.08 9.51
N SER A 374 -19.35 -62.72 9.21
CA SER A 374 -20.36 -62.77 8.18
C SER A 374 -21.25 -61.52 7.92
N PRO A 375 -22.24 -61.65 7.02
CA PRO A 375 -22.51 -60.65 5.97
C PRO A 375 -23.79 -59.83 6.23
N GLY A 376 -23.82 -58.63 5.68
CA GLY A 376 -25.00 -57.77 5.68
C GLY A 376 -25.12 -57.00 4.36
N GLU A 377 -26.09 -57.37 3.60
CA GLU A 377 -26.90 -56.69 2.60
C GLU A 377 -26.27 -55.60 1.71
N LEU A 378 -26.23 -55.92 0.42
CA LEU A 378 -26.13 -55.03 -0.72
C LEU A 378 -27.25 -53.99 -0.71
N LYS A 379 -26.93 -52.73 -0.59
CA LYS A 379 -27.72 -51.62 -1.09
C LYS A 379 -26.98 -51.00 -2.25
N GLU A 380 -27.60 -51.01 -3.42
CA GLU A 380 -27.22 -50.27 -4.60
C GLU A 380 -26.95 -48.83 -4.26
N GLY A 381 -25.68 -48.43 -4.34
CA GLY A 381 -25.23 -47.08 -4.09
C GLY A 381 -25.39 -46.23 -5.33
N VAL A 382 -26.09 -45.16 -5.14
CA VAL A 382 -26.09 -43.96 -5.96
C VAL A 382 -24.65 -43.61 -6.31
N VAL A 383 -24.33 -43.54 -7.60
CA VAL A 383 -23.07 -42.99 -8.10
C VAL A 383 -23.12 -41.50 -7.82
N ASP A 384 -22.56 -41.12 -6.70
CA ASP A 384 -22.30 -39.71 -6.37
C ASP A 384 -21.23 -39.24 -7.32
N ALA A 385 -21.62 -38.41 -8.31
CA ALA A 385 -20.70 -37.69 -9.17
C ALA A 385 -19.98 -36.65 -8.30
N THR A 386 -18.94 -37.09 -7.60
CA THR A 386 -17.96 -36.18 -7.00
C THR A 386 -17.31 -35.42 -8.14
N MET A 387 -17.83 -34.22 -8.39
CA MET A 387 -17.11 -33.20 -9.14
C MET A 387 -15.75 -33.02 -8.43
N THR A 388 -14.72 -33.58 -9.02
CA THR A 388 -13.33 -33.32 -8.61
C THR A 388 -13.13 -31.82 -8.62
N ALA A 389 -13.03 -31.23 -7.44
CA ALA A 389 -12.75 -29.80 -7.30
C ALA A 389 -11.48 -29.52 -8.12
N ALA A 390 -11.58 -28.64 -9.11
CA ALA A 390 -10.45 -28.28 -9.94
C ALA A 390 -9.29 -27.83 -9.06
N ALA A 391 -8.11 -28.36 -9.28
CA ALA A 391 -6.92 -27.96 -8.54
C ALA A 391 -6.70 -26.44 -8.69
N MET A 392 -6.49 -25.76 -7.57
CA MET A 392 -6.31 -24.32 -7.55
C MET A 392 -4.83 -23.99 -7.39
N ARG A 393 -4.34 -22.99 -8.11
CA ARG A 393 -2.99 -22.44 -7.95
C ARG A 393 -3.03 -20.94 -7.67
N ARG A 394 -1.99 -20.43 -7.04
CA ARG A 394 -1.86 -18.98 -6.81
C ARG A 394 -1.34 -18.27 -8.05
N SER A 395 -1.87 -17.09 -8.32
CA SER A 395 -1.43 -16.19 -9.39
C SER A 395 -1.38 -14.77 -8.84
N THR A 396 -0.28 -14.08 -9.11
CA THR A 396 -0.15 -12.67 -8.76
C THR A 396 -0.92 -11.82 -9.75
N ARG A 397 -1.70 -10.88 -9.23
CA ARG A 397 -2.35 -9.79 -9.97
C ARG A 397 -1.79 -8.47 -9.49
N VAL A 398 -1.65 -7.53 -10.41
CA VAL A 398 -1.06 -6.22 -10.14
C VAL A 398 -2.09 -5.14 -10.44
N ILE A 399 -2.29 -4.24 -9.49
CA ILE A 399 -3.25 -3.12 -9.55
C ILE A 399 -2.46 -1.82 -9.41
N PRO A 400 -2.07 -1.15 -10.52
CA PRO A 400 -1.48 0.18 -10.46
C PRO A 400 -2.56 1.20 -10.10
N LEU A 401 -2.40 1.92 -8.97
CA LEU A 401 -3.43 2.86 -8.51
C LEU A 401 -3.55 4.09 -9.43
N CYS A 402 -2.54 4.38 -10.25
CA CYS A 402 -2.62 5.43 -11.27
C CYS A 402 -3.68 5.14 -12.36
N GLN A 403 -4.06 3.86 -12.58
CA GLN A 403 -5.06 3.46 -13.58
C GLN A 403 -6.50 3.49 -13.04
N LEU A 404 -6.70 3.78 -11.76
CA LEU A 404 -8.05 3.87 -11.19
C LEU A 404 -8.83 5.04 -11.79
N PRO A 405 -10.14 4.87 -12.06
CA PRO A 405 -11.01 5.90 -12.65
C PRO A 405 -11.40 6.97 -11.61
N LEU A 406 -10.40 7.63 -11.04
CA LEU A 406 -10.54 8.68 -10.04
C LEU A 406 -10.24 10.02 -10.68
N ASP A 407 -11.06 11.02 -10.43
CA ASP A 407 -10.76 12.40 -10.80
C ASP A 407 -9.70 13.03 -9.86
N ASP A 408 -9.17 14.20 -10.23
CA ASP A 408 -8.13 14.88 -9.45
C ASP A 408 -8.60 15.27 -8.04
N GLY A 409 -9.89 15.53 -7.85
CA GLY A 409 -10.48 15.82 -6.55
C GLY A 409 -10.53 14.57 -5.66
N GLU A 410 -11.00 13.46 -6.23
CA GLU A 410 -11.05 12.16 -5.57
C GLU A 410 -9.66 11.65 -5.23
N ARG A 411 -8.68 11.79 -6.14
CA ARG A 411 -7.27 11.43 -5.88
C ARG A 411 -6.71 12.21 -4.69
N ARG A 412 -6.90 13.53 -4.67
CA ARG A 412 -6.47 14.38 -3.54
C ARG A 412 -7.16 14.03 -2.23
N LYS A 413 -8.47 13.64 -2.28
CA LYS A 413 -9.16 13.13 -1.09
C LYS A 413 -8.52 11.85 -0.59
N ILE A 414 -8.31 10.86 -1.49
CA ILE A 414 -7.69 9.58 -1.14
C ILE A 414 -6.27 9.81 -0.56
N ASP A 415 -5.44 10.65 -1.18
CA ASP A 415 -4.09 10.95 -0.68
C ASP A 415 -4.09 11.57 0.73
N ARG A 416 -5.07 12.40 1.04
CA ARG A 416 -5.22 12.98 2.38
C ARG A 416 -5.77 11.99 3.41
N TYR A 417 -6.60 11.06 2.96
CA TYR A 417 -7.27 10.08 3.82
C TYR A 417 -6.52 8.78 3.98
N LEU A 418 -5.64 8.41 3.04
CA LEU A 418 -4.72 7.29 3.21
C LEU A 418 -3.59 7.66 4.19
N ASP A 419 -3.97 8.19 5.35
CA ASP A 419 -3.06 8.34 6.47
C ASP A 419 -2.65 6.97 7.04
N VAL A 420 -1.77 6.98 8.03
CA VAL A 420 -1.21 5.78 8.65
C VAL A 420 -2.29 4.79 9.13
N THR A 421 -3.44 5.31 9.56
CA THR A 421 -4.55 4.47 10.08
C THR A 421 -5.38 3.85 8.96
N LYS A 422 -5.59 4.59 7.88
CA LYS A 422 -6.47 4.21 6.77
C LYS A 422 -5.73 3.50 5.64
N ALA A 423 -4.40 3.61 5.55
CA ALA A 423 -3.60 2.88 4.57
C ALA A 423 -3.71 1.33 4.70
N ALA A 424 -4.20 0.84 5.86
CA ALA A 424 -4.58 -0.56 6.04
C ALA A 424 -5.64 -1.05 5.03
N LEU A 425 -6.43 -0.14 4.41
CA LEU A 425 -7.36 -0.44 3.31
C LEU A 425 -6.71 -1.19 2.15
N LEU A 426 -5.45 -0.88 1.85
CA LEU A 426 -4.72 -1.49 0.74
C LEU A 426 -4.26 -2.92 1.03
N PHE A 427 -4.34 -3.37 2.29
CA PHE A 427 -3.84 -4.67 2.74
C PHE A 427 -4.95 -5.62 3.20
N GLY A 428 -6.18 -5.13 3.35
CA GLY A 428 -7.31 -5.92 3.83
C GLY A 428 -8.16 -6.47 2.69
N GLY A 429 -8.39 -7.79 2.65
CA GLY A 429 -9.32 -8.39 1.69
C GLY A 429 -10.79 -8.04 1.99
N ARG A 430 -11.13 -7.77 3.26
CA ARG A 430 -12.48 -7.39 3.70
C ARG A 430 -12.46 -6.02 4.34
N VAL A 431 -13.36 -5.16 3.90
CA VAL A 431 -13.42 -3.76 4.32
C VAL A 431 -14.85 -3.40 4.73
N LEU A 432 -14.99 -2.74 5.88
CA LEU A 432 -16.22 -2.14 6.34
C LEU A 432 -16.04 -0.63 6.49
N LEU A 433 -16.68 0.11 5.60
CA LEU A 433 -16.73 1.57 5.66
C LEU A 433 -17.94 1.99 6.49
N VAL A 434 -17.71 2.87 7.45
CA VAL A 434 -18.75 3.43 8.35
C VAL A 434 -18.69 4.95 8.37
N GLU A 435 -19.77 5.60 8.76
CA GLU A 435 -19.82 7.07 8.77
C GLU A 435 -18.88 7.67 9.81
N GLY A 436 -18.84 7.09 11.02
CA GLY A 436 -18.10 7.69 12.09
C GLY A 436 -17.38 6.70 13.01
N ILE A 437 -16.70 7.28 14.00
CA ILE A 437 -15.92 6.50 14.99
C ILE A 437 -16.80 5.66 15.92
N ALA A 438 -18.07 6.06 16.12
CA ALA A 438 -18.98 5.37 17.03
C ALA A 438 -19.25 3.94 16.54
N GLU A 439 -19.54 3.78 15.25
CA GLU A 439 -19.75 2.49 14.60
C GLU A 439 -18.50 1.64 14.67
N ALA A 440 -17.34 2.21 14.36
CA ALA A 440 -16.07 1.51 14.39
C ALA A 440 -15.72 0.94 15.77
N LEU A 441 -16.11 1.62 16.85
CA LEU A 441 -15.91 1.18 18.23
C LEU A 441 -16.96 0.14 18.68
N LEU A 442 -18.21 0.30 18.26
CA LEU A 442 -19.32 -0.51 18.75
C LEU A 442 -19.42 -1.87 18.04
N LEU A 443 -19.23 -1.89 16.71
CA LEU A 443 -19.43 -3.09 15.88
C LEU A 443 -18.60 -4.30 16.32
N PRO A 444 -17.29 -4.18 16.65
CA PRO A 444 -16.51 -5.31 17.12
C PRO A 444 -17.05 -5.92 18.42
N ILE A 445 -17.56 -5.10 19.33
CA ILE A 445 -18.12 -5.54 20.60
C ILE A 445 -19.45 -6.24 20.40
N VAL A 446 -20.32 -5.67 19.57
CA VAL A 446 -21.61 -6.27 19.21
C VAL A 446 -21.40 -7.61 18.49
N ALA A 447 -20.47 -7.68 17.54
CA ALA A 447 -20.14 -8.94 16.86
C ALA A 447 -19.68 -10.02 17.85
N LYS A 448 -18.78 -9.69 18.76
CA LYS A 448 -18.18 -10.59 19.73
C LYS A 448 -19.20 -11.11 20.75
N HIS A 449 -20.02 -10.21 21.32
CA HIS A 449 -20.89 -10.53 22.45
C HIS A 449 -22.30 -10.96 22.06
N HIS A 450 -22.74 -10.62 20.82
CA HIS A 450 -24.10 -10.92 20.34
C HIS A 450 -24.11 -11.67 19.00
N THR A 451 -23.91 -10.98 17.87
CA THR A 451 -24.20 -11.52 16.52
C THR A 451 -23.40 -12.77 16.18
N LEU A 452 -22.09 -12.78 16.45
CA LEU A 452 -21.18 -13.88 16.09
C LEU A 452 -20.72 -14.70 17.31
N LYS A 453 -21.35 -14.54 18.48
CA LYS A 453 -20.98 -15.20 19.73
C LYS A 453 -20.90 -16.74 19.59
N SER A 454 -21.80 -17.34 18.84
CA SER A 454 -21.85 -18.78 18.60
C SER A 454 -21.04 -19.26 17.37
N HIS A 455 -20.37 -18.35 16.64
CA HIS A 455 -19.67 -18.63 15.40
C HIS A 455 -18.21 -18.15 15.44
N PRO A 456 -17.31 -18.86 16.14
CA PRO A 456 -15.94 -18.39 16.39
C PRO A 456 -15.11 -18.20 15.12
N GLU A 457 -15.40 -18.96 14.05
CA GLU A 457 -14.71 -18.79 12.77
C GLU A 457 -15.13 -17.50 12.06
N LYS A 458 -16.43 -17.23 12.00
CA LYS A 458 -16.95 -15.97 11.46
C LYS A 458 -16.47 -14.77 12.29
N LEU A 459 -16.40 -14.91 13.62
CA LEU A 459 -15.86 -13.86 14.49
C LEU A 459 -14.40 -13.57 14.17
N ARG A 460 -13.55 -14.60 13.98
CA ARG A 460 -12.15 -14.40 13.57
C ARG A 460 -12.05 -13.66 12.24
N LEU A 461 -12.89 -14.03 11.28
CA LEU A 461 -12.96 -13.39 9.98
C LEU A 461 -13.39 -11.92 10.10
N PHE A 462 -14.41 -11.65 10.92
CA PHE A 462 -14.86 -10.29 11.21
C PHE A 462 -13.78 -9.44 11.89
N MET A 463 -13.06 -9.99 12.86
CA MET A 463 -11.96 -9.30 13.56
C MET A 463 -10.74 -9.02 12.66
N SER A 464 -10.61 -9.70 11.52
CA SER A 464 -9.60 -9.43 10.51
C SER A 464 -10.04 -8.38 9.46
N THR A 465 -11.28 -7.92 9.53
CA THR A 465 -11.82 -6.88 8.65
C THR A 465 -11.20 -5.52 8.95
N VAL A 466 -10.94 -4.75 7.93
CA VAL A 466 -10.47 -3.37 8.08
C VAL A 466 -11.67 -2.45 8.25
N PHE A 467 -11.79 -1.82 9.42
CA PHE A 467 -12.83 -0.84 9.74
C PHE A 467 -12.33 0.56 9.42
N VAL A 468 -13.09 1.31 8.62
CA VAL A 468 -12.70 2.67 8.24
C VAL A 468 -13.85 3.64 8.46
N PRO A 469 -13.77 4.48 9.48
CA PRO A 469 -14.66 5.63 9.63
C PRO A 469 -14.28 6.69 8.58
N ILE A 470 -15.25 7.10 7.76
CA ILE A 470 -15.05 8.10 6.70
C ILE A 470 -15.19 9.52 7.26
N ASP A 471 -15.81 9.67 8.44
CA ASP A 471 -16.16 10.94 9.07
C ASP A 471 -17.05 11.81 8.17
N GLY A 472 -18.03 11.15 7.52
CA GLY A 472 -18.99 11.76 6.60
C GLY A 472 -19.70 10.72 5.75
N VAL A 473 -20.40 11.21 4.71
CA VAL A 473 -21.23 10.38 3.81
C VAL A 473 -20.65 10.19 2.40
N ASP A 474 -19.46 10.73 2.13
CA ASP A 474 -18.80 10.66 0.81
C ASP A 474 -18.00 9.37 0.63
N PHE A 475 -18.70 8.26 0.44
CA PHE A 475 -18.12 6.93 0.26
C PHE A 475 -17.66 6.65 -1.17
N ALA A 476 -18.13 7.40 -2.18
CA ALA A 476 -17.92 7.09 -3.59
C ALA A 476 -16.43 6.94 -4.01
N PRO A 477 -15.49 7.80 -3.58
CA PRO A 477 -14.07 7.64 -3.92
C PRO A 477 -13.47 6.33 -3.41
N TYR A 478 -13.89 5.89 -2.21
CA TYR A 478 -13.43 4.64 -1.59
C TYR A 478 -14.03 3.41 -2.26
N ILE A 479 -15.30 3.48 -2.69
CA ILE A 479 -15.96 2.43 -3.47
C ILE A 479 -15.20 2.25 -4.79
N LYS A 480 -14.89 3.35 -5.50
CA LYS A 480 -14.08 3.31 -6.72
C LYS A 480 -12.70 2.71 -6.48
N LEU A 481 -11.99 3.16 -5.43
CA LEU A 481 -10.67 2.64 -5.05
C LEU A 481 -10.71 1.12 -4.83
N LEU A 482 -11.68 0.63 -4.06
CA LEU A 482 -11.69 -0.75 -3.56
C LEU A 482 -12.30 -1.75 -4.53
N LEU A 483 -13.28 -1.34 -5.35
CA LEU A 483 -14.04 -2.24 -6.23
C LEU A 483 -13.64 -2.19 -7.70
N THR A 484 -12.89 -1.18 -8.17
CA THR A 484 -12.45 -1.16 -9.57
C THR A 484 -11.61 -2.39 -9.89
N SER A 485 -12.01 -3.11 -10.95
CA SER A 485 -11.27 -4.27 -11.42
C SER A 485 -10.16 -3.83 -12.36
N ILE A 486 -8.91 -4.17 -12.03
CA ILE A 486 -7.74 -3.99 -12.89
C ILE A 486 -7.03 -5.34 -12.96
N ASN A 487 -6.73 -5.82 -14.16
CA ASN A 487 -6.07 -7.11 -14.37
C ASN A 487 -6.78 -8.29 -13.67
N ASP A 488 -8.11 -8.32 -13.75
CA ASP A 488 -8.97 -9.33 -13.10
C ASP A 488 -8.83 -9.41 -11.57
N ALA A 489 -8.47 -8.32 -10.94
CA ALA A 489 -8.40 -8.23 -9.49
C ALA A 489 -8.97 -6.90 -8.97
N ARG A 490 -9.43 -6.91 -7.73
CA ARG A 490 -9.90 -5.76 -6.95
C ARG A 490 -9.11 -5.66 -5.67
N ILE A 491 -9.03 -4.47 -5.10
CA ILE A 491 -8.37 -4.27 -3.81
C ILE A 491 -9.13 -5.02 -2.72
N ALA A 492 -10.45 -4.79 -2.61
CA ALA A 492 -11.29 -5.52 -1.65
C ALA A 492 -11.92 -6.77 -2.29
N ASP A 493 -11.86 -7.91 -1.59
CA ASP A 493 -12.63 -9.12 -1.92
C ASP A 493 -14.08 -8.97 -1.46
N ARG A 494 -14.30 -8.23 -0.38
CA ARG A 494 -15.62 -7.90 0.15
C ARG A 494 -15.62 -6.48 0.70
N LEU A 495 -16.52 -5.65 0.22
CA LEU A 495 -16.75 -4.29 0.68
C LEU A 495 -18.17 -4.15 1.22
N VAL A 496 -18.29 -3.71 2.46
CA VAL A 496 -19.56 -3.34 3.06
C VAL A 496 -19.53 -1.85 3.42
N VAL A 497 -20.57 -1.15 3.06
CA VAL A 497 -20.78 0.26 3.43
C VAL A 497 -21.98 0.33 4.35
N MET A 498 -21.81 0.95 5.52
CA MET A 498 -22.89 1.20 6.47
C MET A 498 -23.09 2.72 6.61
N THR A 499 -24.27 3.20 6.31
CA THR A 499 -24.63 4.61 6.32
C THR A 499 -25.96 4.82 7.06
N ASP A 500 -26.11 5.95 7.73
CA ASP A 500 -27.35 6.32 8.42
C ASP A 500 -28.47 6.66 7.43
N GLY A 501 -29.71 6.43 7.83
CA GLY A 501 -30.89 6.71 7.01
C GLY A 501 -31.22 8.20 6.95
N ASP A 502 -30.89 8.94 8.00
CA ASP A 502 -31.12 10.38 8.18
C ASP A 502 -32.57 10.83 7.95
N ARG A 503 -33.53 9.89 8.08
CA ARG A 503 -34.94 10.25 8.04
C ARG A 503 -35.24 11.22 9.17
N ALA A 504 -35.96 12.32 8.87
CA ALA A 504 -36.32 13.35 9.80
C ALA A 504 -35.18 14.28 10.29
N VAL A 505 -33.97 14.16 9.74
CA VAL A 505 -32.94 15.18 9.84
C VAL A 505 -33.20 16.15 8.70
N ASP A 506 -33.99 17.24 8.95
CA ASP A 506 -34.09 18.33 7.99
C ASP A 506 -32.70 18.94 7.87
N GLU A 507 -32.23 19.21 6.64
CA GLU A 507 -31.16 20.16 6.39
C GLU A 507 -31.67 21.53 6.81
N ASP A 508 -31.74 21.76 8.12
CA ASP A 508 -32.09 23.08 8.66
C ASP A 508 -30.99 24.03 8.17
N LYS A 509 -31.39 24.92 7.26
CA LYS A 509 -30.73 26.21 7.10
C LYS A 509 -30.57 26.76 8.50
N ASP A 510 -29.31 26.95 8.92
CA ASP A 510 -28.96 27.58 10.19
C ASP A 510 -29.71 28.91 10.31
N GLU A 511 -30.92 28.90 10.89
CA GLU A 511 -31.48 30.08 11.52
C GLU A 511 -30.73 30.22 12.84
N GLU A 512 -29.80 31.15 12.86
CA GLU A 512 -29.16 31.69 14.04
C GLU A 512 -30.23 32.14 15.02
N ASP A 513 -30.60 31.28 15.97
CA ASP A 513 -31.33 31.68 17.17
C ASP A 513 -30.31 32.14 18.23
N ASP A 514 -29.78 33.34 18.01
CA ASP A 514 -29.07 34.13 19.02
C ASP A 514 -30.08 34.66 20.04
N GLY A 515 -30.52 33.79 20.97
CA GLY A 515 -31.44 34.16 22.02
C GLY A 515 -31.27 33.33 23.31
N ALA A 516 -30.59 33.90 24.28
CA ALA A 516 -30.62 33.55 25.71
C ALA A 516 -29.64 32.49 26.22
N ALA A 517 -28.38 32.87 26.44
CA ALA A 517 -27.59 32.47 27.63
C ALA A 517 -26.35 33.39 27.79
N GLN A 518 -26.58 34.68 27.93
CA GLN A 518 -25.65 35.59 28.61
C GLN A 518 -26.16 35.75 30.01
N ASP A 519 -25.60 34.97 30.94
CA ASP A 519 -25.38 35.37 32.31
C ASP A 519 -24.42 34.39 32.98
N GLU A 520 -23.41 34.97 33.65
CA GLU A 520 -22.38 34.36 34.45
C GLU A 520 -21.16 33.77 33.72
N ILE A 521 -20.22 34.65 33.37
CA ILE A 521 -18.80 34.62 33.84
C ILE A 521 -18.18 35.98 33.43
N ASN A 522 -18.26 36.96 34.36
CA ASN A 522 -17.37 38.10 34.37
C ASN A 522 -16.48 37.95 35.64
N GLU A 523 -15.19 37.77 35.44
CA GLU A 523 -14.10 38.34 36.21
C GLU A 523 -12.76 37.61 35.91
N SER A 524 -11.94 38.24 35.14
CA SER A 524 -10.62 38.72 35.55
C SER A 524 -9.74 39.08 34.31
N ALA A 525 -9.47 40.38 34.24
CA ALA A 525 -8.22 41.08 33.87
C ALA A 525 -7.40 40.54 32.67
N GLY A 526 -7.23 41.24 31.53
CA GLY A 526 -6.60 42.54 31.44
C GLY A 526 -5.47 42.47 30.44
N VAL A 527 -5.38 43.50 29.59
CA VAL A 527 -4.24 43.90 28.72
C VAL A 527 -4.32 43.43 27.23
N GLY A 528 -4.77 44.39 26.41
CA GLY A 528 -4.63 44.35 24.95
C GLY A 528 -3.24 44.75 24.47
N PRO A 529 -3.01 44.74 23.18
CA PRO A 529 -3.06 45.99 22.41
C PRO A 529 -3.80 45.92 21.05
N SER A 530 -4.08 47.11 20.58
CA SER A 530 -4.90 47.59 19.48
C SER A 530 -4.39 47.25 18.05
N PRO A 531 -5.19 47.61 17.01
CA PRO A 531 -5.15 46.97 15.71
C PRO A 531 -4.32 47.70 14.68
N ILE A 532 -3.87 46.98 13.66
CA ILE A 532 -3.37 47.55 12.43
C ILE A 532 -4.39 47.25 11.31
N SER A 533 -4.90 48.31 10.74
CA SER A 533 -5.70 48.38 9.52
C SER A 533 -4.85 48.12 8.29
N GLU A 534 -5.23 47.25 7.39
CA GLU A 534 -4.94 47.39 5.96
C GLU A 534 -6.08 46.88 5.09
N ASP A 535 -6.47 47.77 4.25
CA ASP A 535 -7.41 47.88 3.18
C ASP A 535 -7.20 46.86 2.08
N ASN A 536 -8.26 46.17 1.59
CA ASN A 536 -8.30 45.63 0.23
C ASN A 536 -9.78 45.44 -0.18
N GLY A 537 -10.36 46.48 -0.68
CA GLY A 537 -11.61 46.48 -1.40
C GLY A 537 -11.41 46.10 -2.87
N GLU A 538 -11.54 44.81 -3.20
CA GLU A 538 -11.75 44.37 -4.60
C GLU A 538 -12.43 42.98 -4.74
N SER A 539 -12.90 42.39 -3.66
CA SER A 539 -13.48 41.02 -3.68
C SER A 539 -15.04 40.99 -3.56
N ALA A 540 -15.69 42.14 -3.44
CA ALA A 540 -17.16 42.18 -3.21
C ALA A 540 -17.97 42.17 -4.51
N LEU A 541 -17.48 42.74 -5.60
CA LEU A 541 -18.19 42.87 -6.87
C LEU A 541 -18.33 41.59 -7.68
N VAL A 542 -17.38 40.66 -7.55
CA VAL A 542 -17.40 39.38 -8.29
C VAL A 542 -18.34 38.35 -7.64
N ARG A 543 -18.64 38.50 -6.37
CA ARG A 543 -19.62 37.61 -5.66
C ARG A 543 -21.07 37.93 -5.92
N GLU A 544 -21.37 39.16 -6.26
CA GLU A 544 -22.74 39.60 -6.52
C GLU A 544 -23.22 39.27 -7.94
N GLU A 545 -22.36 39.26 -8.93
CA GLU A 545 -22.68 38.85 -10.30
C GLU A 545 -22.89 37.33 -10.46
N VAL A 546 -22.19 36.50 -9.70
CA VAL A 546 -22.38 35.04 -9.72
C VAL A 546 -23.66 34.64 -8.99
N ALA A 547 -24.05 35.35 -7.94
CA ALA A 547 -25.29 35.09 -7.22
C ALA A 547 -26.56 35.54 -8.01
N GLN A 548 -26.42 36.52 -8.92
CA GLN A 548 -27.52 36.93 -9.79
C GLN A 548 -27.69 36.08 -11.04
N ALA A 549 -26.62 35.41 -11.51
CA ALA A 549 -26.68 34.43 -12.61
C ALA A 549 -27.38 33.13 -12.20
N LEU A 550 -27.15 32.66 -10.97
CA LEU A 550 -27.79 31.44 -10.44
C LEU A 550 -29.29 31.59 -10.10
N LYS A 551 -29.80 32.83 -9.91
CA LYS A 551 -31.19 33.09 -9.65
C LYS A 551 -32.07 33.26 -10.91
N ARG A 552 -31.49 33.24 -12.10
CA ARG A 552 -32.23 33.38 -13.38
C ARG A 552 -32.56 32.07 -14.08
N GLU A 553 -32.05 30.93 -13.62
CA GLU A 553 -32.37 29.61 -14.19
C GLU A 553 -33.44 28.83 -13.41
N GLU A 554 -34.00 29.36 -12.32
CA GLU A 554 -35.01 28.66 -11.51
C GLU A 554 -36.48 29.04 -11.80
N ASP A 555 -36.78 29.88 -12.80
CA ASP A 555 -38.13 30.39 -12.98
C ASP A 555 -38.78 30.08 -14.33
N GLU A 556 -38.47 28.99 -15.01
CA GLU A 556 -39.29 28.44 -16.09
C GLU A 556 -39.23 26.90 -16.11
N GLY A 557 -40.23 26.25 -15.52
CA GLY A 557 -40.36 24.78 -15.64
C GLY A 557 -41.46 24.14 -14.80
N ASP A 558 -42.67 24.33 -15.20
CA ASP A 558 -43.79 23.34 -15.19
C ASP A 558 -44.20 22.65 -13.88
N THR A 559 -45.30 23.15 -13.35
CA THR A 559 -46.14 22.57 -12.30
C THR A 559 -46.76 21.24 -12.76
N GLN A 560 -46.15 20.12 -12.48
CA GLN A 560 -46.84 18.84 -12.29
C GLN A 560 -46.41 18.22 -10.98
N ALA A 561 -47.20 18.40 -9.93
CA ALA A 561 -47.08 17.72 -8.65
C ALA A 561 -47.25 16.21 -8.86
N LYS A 562 -46.11 15.49 -9.08
CA LYS A 562 -46.03 14.08 -8.77
C LYS A 562 -45.79 13.99 -7.26
N THR A 563 -46.77 13.48 -6.52
CA THR A 563 -46.59 12.97 -5.16
C THR A 563 -45.60 11.81 -5.21
N VAL A 564 -44.33 12.14 -5.12
CA VAL A 564 -43.27 11.16 -4.84
C VAL A 564 -43.21 11.09 -3.32
N ASP A 565 -43.40 9.90 -2.76
CA ASP A 565 -43.13 9.66 -1.35
C ASP A 565 -41.68 10.15 -1.07
N PRO A 566 -41.47 10.86 0.06
CA PRO A 566 -40.14 11.39 0.37
C PRO A 566 -39.16 10.22 0.50
N VAL A 567 -38.32 10.05 -0.49
CA VAL A 567 -37.27 9.04 -0.47
C VAL A 567 -36.33 9.35 0.69
N ILE A 568 -36.16 8.39 1.60
CA ILE A 568 -35.24 8.51 2.74
C ILE A 568 -33.81 8.79 2.21
N PRO A 569 -33.08 9.81 2.71
CA PRO A 569 -31.78 10.18 2.19
C PRO A 569 -30.78 9.00 2.14
N GLY A 570 -30.78 8.15 3.18
CA GLY A 570 -29.94 6.95 3.21
C GLY A 570 -30.31 5.91 2.14
N GLU A 571 -31.58 5.72 1.80
CA GLU A 571 -31.99 4.81 0.73
C GLU A 571 -31.55 5.31 -0.65
N ARG A 572 -31.58 6.63 -0.85
CA ARG A 572 -31.08 7.24 -2.06
C ARG A 572 -29.56 7.03 -2.18
N ARG A 573 -28.78 7.29 -1.11
CA ARG A 573 -27.34 7.03 -1.07
C ARG A 573 -27.03 5.57 -1.32
N LYS A 574 -27.76 4.65 -0.67
CA LYS A 574 -27.59 3.20 -0.90
C LYS A 574 -27.79 2.84 -2.37
N LYS A 575 -28.84 3.36 -3.01
CA LYS A 575 -29.09 3.12 -4.44
C LYS A 575 -27.95 3.66 -5.31
N GLU A 576 -27.46 4.87 -5.04
CA GLU A 576 -26.32 5.47 -5.73
C GLU A 576 -25.05 4.61 -5.59
N PHE A 577 -24.80 4.02 -4.41
CA PHE A 577 -23.67 3.13 -4.18
C PHE A 577 -23.83 1.77 -4.88
N ASP A 578 -25.03 1.18 -4.86
CA ASP A 578 -25.34 -0.06 -5.57
C ASP A 578 -25.21 0.14 -7.10
N ASP A 579 -25.68 1.26 -7.65
CA ASP A 579 -25.52 1.63 -9.05
C ASP A 579 -24.05 1.85 -9.41
N LEU A 580 -23.26 2.50 -8.56
CA LEU A 580 -21.82 2.67 -8.73
C LEU A 580 -21.10 1.33 -8.71
N ALA A 581 -21.35 0.46 -7.72
CA ALA A 581 -20.75 -0.86 -7.63
C ALA A 581 -21.09 -1.73 -8.86
N THR A 582 -22.32 -1.60 -9.38
CA THR A 582 -22.76 -2.27 -10.61
C THR A 582 -21.99 -1.77 -11.83
N SER A 583 -21.80 -0.46 -11.95
CA SER A 583 -21.05 0.15 -13.05
C SER A 583 -19.57 -0.29 -13.07
N LEU A 584 -19.00 -0.56 -11.89
CA LEU A 584 -17.64 -1.08 -11.71
C LEU A 584 -17.55 -2.61 -11.85
N GLY A 585 -18.68 -3.30 -12.11
CA GLY A 585 -18.75 -4.77 -12.17
C GLY A 585 -18.41 -5.44 -10.84
N GLY A 586 -18.60 -4.75 -9.71
CA GLY A 586 -18.23 -5.19 -8.36
C GLY A 586 -19.39 -5.53 -7.43
N ILE A 587 -20.62 -5.58 -7.94
CA ILE A 587 -21.83 -5.74 -7.10
C ILE A 587 -21.83 -7.03 -6.27
N ASP A 588 -21.28 -8.13 -6.78
CA ASP A 588 -21.17 -9.40 -6.06
C ASP A 588 -20.23 -9.33 -4.83
N HIS A 589 -19.31 -8.37 -4.87
CA HIS A 589 -18.34 -8.09 -3.82
C HIS A 589 -18.78 -6.97 -2.88
N PHE A 590 -19.93 -6.35 -3.15
CA PHE A 590 -20.40 -5.14 -2.49
C PHE A 590 -21.71 -5.34 -1.74
N ARG A 591 -21.87 -4.59 -0.64
CA ARG A 591 -23.16 -4.48 0.05
C ARG A 591 -23.26 -3.10 0.70
N ALA A 592 -24.27 -2.32 0.33
CA ALA A 592 -24.65 -1.12 1.05
C ALA A 592 -25.79 -1.45 2.01
N ILE A 593 -25.67 -1.00 3.26
CA ILE A 593 -26.65 -1.18 4.32
C ILE A 593 -26.96 0.19 4.91
N THR A 594 -28.24 0.48 5.05
CA THR A 594 -28.70 1.72 5.64
C THR A 594 -29.68 1.45 6.77
N SER A 595 -29.70 2.32 7.75
CA SER A 595 -30.73 2.42 8.78
C SER A 595 -31.93 3.24 8.28
N ILE A 596 -32.91 3.47 9.13
CA ILE A 596 -34.02 4.44 8.87
C ILE A 596 -33.63 5.81 9.41
N TYR A 597 -33.04 5.83 10.60
CA TYR A 597 -32.64 7.04 11.34
C TYR A 597 -31.13 7.04 11.58
N SER A 598 -30.66 7.83 12.55
CA SER A 598 -29.28 7.77 13.04
C SER A 598 -29.02 6.54 13.91
N LEU A 599 -27.74 6.17 14.09
CA LEU A 599 -27.29 5.08 14.97
C LEU A 599 -27.97 5.14 16.35
N GLU A 600 -27.99 6.29 16.99
CA GLU A 600 -28.52 6.45 18.35
C GLU A 600 -30.02 6.19 18.41
N THR A 601 -30.75 6.64 17.39
CA THR A 601 -32.19 6.41 17.29
C THR A 601 -32.51 4.95 17.05
N GLU A 602 -31.80 4.29 16.15
CA GLU A 602 -31.97 2.85 15.86
C GLU A 602 -31.68 1.99 17.10
N LEU A 603 -30.66 2.34 17.88
CA LEU A 603 -30.38 1.67 19.15
C LEU A 603 -31.56 1.81 20.13
N ILE A 604 -32.21 2.97 20.19
CA ILE A 604 -33.40 3.20 21.03
C ILE A 604 -34.60 2.38 20.51
N GLU A 605 -34.84 2.41 19.19
CA GLU A 605 -35.97 1.69 18.57
C GLU A 605 -35.82 0.15 18.72
N ALA A 606 -34.59 -0.36 18.76
CA ALA A 606 -34.31 -1.77 19.06
C ALA A 606 -34.65 -2.14 20.53
N GLY A 607 -34.94 -1.17 21.40
CA GLY A 607 -35.32 -1.36 22.78
C GLY A 607 -34.18 -1.26 23.81
N ASN A 608 -33.12 -0.55 23.49
CA ASN A 608 -31.97 -0.34 24.37
C ASN A 608 -32.08 0.94 25.22
N VAL A 609 -33.28 1.44 25.48
CA VAL A 609 -33.54 2.72 26.17
C VAL A 609 -32.80 2.83 27.48
N ASP A 610 -32.81 1.78 28.32
CA ASP A 610 -32.25 1.84 29.68
C ASP A 610 -30.72 1.91 29.67
N ILE A 611 -30.06 1.08 28.88
CA ILE A 611 -28.59 1.08 28.78
C ILE A 611 -28.09 2.41 28.18
N LEU A 612 -28.77 2.92 27.13
CA LEU A 612 -28.41 4.19 26.49
C LEU A 612 -28.66 5.38 27.42
N ARG A 613 -29.74 5.33 28.22
CA ARG A 613 -30.02 6.35 29.23
C ARG A 613 -28.91 6.43 30.26
N ASN A 614 -28.46 5.27 30.74
CA ASN A 614 -27.38 5.23 31.75
C ASN A 614 -26.11 5.83 31.20
N VAL A 615 -25.70 5.46 29.95
CA VAL A 615 -24.53 6.03 29.30
C VAL A 615 -24.67 7.53 29.06
N TYR A 616 -25.83 7.97 28.56
CA TYR A 616 -26.09 9.39 28.31
C TYR A 616 -26.02 10.22 29.60
N LEU A 617 -26.58 9.72 30.69
CA LEU A 617 -26.60 10.44 31.99
C LEU A 617 -25.23 10.41 32.68
N ASP A 618 -24.41 9.42 32.44
CA ASP A 618 -23.00 9.43 32.89
C ASP A 618 -22.22 10.56 32.23
N LEU A 619 -22.45 10.80 30.94
CA LEU A 619 -21.84 11.92 30.20
C LEU A 619 -22.51 13.29 30.52
N HIS A 620 -23.81 13.28 30.78
CA HIS A 620 -24.63 14.47 30.98
C HIS A 620 -25.52 14.38 32.23
N PRO A 621 -24.96 14.41 33.45
CA PRO A 621 -25.71 14.12 34.71
C PRO A 621 -26.93 15.04 34.96
N ARG A 622 -26.89 16.26 34.41
CA ARG A 622 -27.96 17.23 34.57
C ARG A 622 -29.06 17.17 33.50
N SER A 623 -28.92 16.30 32.49
CA SER A 623 -29.79 16.30 31.30
C SER A 623 -30.92 15.25 31.34
N ARG A 624 -31.25 14.69 32.51
CA ARG A 624 -32.30 13.67 32.68
C ARG A 624 -33.62 14.07 32.06
N ARG A 625 -34.09 15.30 32.33
CA ARG A 625 -35.38 15.80 31.79
C ARG A 625 -35.37 15.92 30.25
N LYS A 626 -34.20 16.25 29.65
CA LYS A 626 -34.05 16.31 28.20
C LYS A 626 -34.18 14.93 27.59
N TRP A 627 -33.49 13.92 28.17
CA TRP A 627 -33.60 12.53 27.77
C TRP A 627 -35.01 11.99 27.86
N ASP A 628 -35.65 12.10 29.04
CA ASP A 628 -36.99 11.58 29.32
C ASP A 628 -38.04 12.20 28.34
N LYS A 629 -37.89 13.47 27.96
CA LYS A 629 -38.73 14.12 26.97
C LYS A 629 -38.51 13.59 25.55
N ALA A 630 -37.27 13.40 25.15
CA ALA A 630 -36.93 12.93 23.81
C ALA A 630 -37.41 11.50 23.59
N VAL A 631 -37.19 10.60 24.56
CA VAL A 631 -37.55 9.17 24.46
C VAL A 631 -39.08 8.96 24.55
N ALA A 632 -39.82 9.88 25.21
CA ALA A 632 -41.26 9.80 25.27
C ALA A 632 -41.98 10.05 23.92
N LEU A 633 -41.29 10.62 22.96
CA LEU A 633 -41.79 10.80 21.60
C LEU A 633 -41.69 9.46 20.80
N SER A 634 -42.25 9.44 19.60
CA SER A 634 -42.21 8.29 18.70
C SER A 634 -41.89 8.69 17.26
N GLY A 635 -41.36 7.75 16.46
CA GLY A 635 -41.09 7.97 15.04
C GLY A 635 -40.20 9.20 14.76
N ASP A 636 -40.52 9.97 13.72
CA ASP A 636 -39.71 11.10 13.26
C ASP A 636 -39.51 12.18 14.35
N ALA A 637 -40.51 12.40 15.21
CA ALA A 637 -40.40 13.35 16.32
C ALA A 637 -39.34 12.91 17.37
N ARG A 638 -39.27 11.59 17.65
CA ARG A 638 -38.24 11.02 18.51
C ARG A 638 -36.88 11.19 17.86
N ALA A 639 -36.75 10.85 16.57
CA ALA A 639 -35.49 10.95 15.84
C ALA A 639 -34.94 12.38 15.87
N LYS A 640 -35.74 13.40 15.58
CA LYS A 640 -35.35 14.82 15.68
C LYS A 640 -34.85 15.18 17.09
N ALA A 641 -35.60 14.75 18.12
CA ALA A 641 -35.26 15.07 19.49
C ALA A 641 -33.96 14.37 19.95
N ILE A 642 -33.75 13.09 19.56
CA ILE A 642 -32.54 12.34 19.83
C ILE A 642 -31.34 12.96 19.10
N HIS A 643 -31.48 13.23 17.79
CA HIS A 643 -30.43 13.91 17.03
C HIS A 643 -29.99 15.22 17.70
N LYS A 644 -30.94 16.05 18.15
CA LYS A 644 -30.65 17.32 18.83
C LYS A 644 -29.85 17.15 20.12
N ILE A 645 -30.16 16.16 20.95
CA ILE A 645 -29.40 15.92 22.19
C ILE A 645 -28.03 15.29 21.96
N PHE A 646 -27.88 14.52 20.88
CA PHE A 646 -26.59 13.90 20.51
C PHE A 646 -25.68 14.83 19.70
N LYS A 647 -26.20 15.92 19.08
CA LYS A 647 -25.38 16.94 18.41
C LYS A 647 -24.31 17.54 19.32
N THR A 648 -24.56 17.61 20.63
CA THR A 648 -23.63 18.11 21.66
C THR A 648 -22.89 17.01 22.43
N THR A 649 -23.15 15.75 22.12
CA THR A 649 -22.54 14.59 22.80
C THR A 649 -21.30 14.12 22.03
N ARG A 650 -20.22 13.81 22.75
CA ARG A 650 -19.03 13.20 22.14
C ARG A 650 -19.36 11.76 21.74
N LYS A 651 -19.66 11.53 20.48
CA LYS A 651 -20.10 10.23 19.96
C LYS A 651 -19.11 9.09 20.23
N GLY A 652 -17.81 9.35 20.17
CA GLY A 652 -16.77 8.36 20.51
C GLY A 652 -16.81 7.94 21.99
N ASP A 653 -16.90 8.91 22.92
CA ASP A 653 -17.00 8.61 24.35
C ASP A 653 -18.28 7.83 24.67
N PHE A 654 -19.40 8.21 24.05
CA PHE A 654 -20.66 7.52 24.19
C PHE A 654 -20.57 6.05 23.71
N ALA A 655 -20.01 5.83 22.51
CA ALA A 655 -19.84 4.49 21.95
C ALA A 655 -18.92 3.62 22.83
N GLN A 656 -17.83 4.19 23.33
CA GLN A 656 -16.89 3.47 24.21
C GLN A 656 -17.55 3.05 25.53
N MET A 657 -18.32 3.95 26.15
CA MET A 657 -19.05 3.63 27.39
C MET A 657 -20.14 2.61 27.15
N LEU A 658 -20.87 2.69 26.04
CA LEU A 658 -21.87 1.72 25.65
C LEU A 658 -21.23 0.34 25.42
N ALA A 659 -20.12 0.30 24.65
CA ALA A 659 -19.36 -0.92 24.40
C ALA A 659 -18.94 -1.59 25.73
N LYS A 660 -18.42 -0.80 26.68
CA LYS A 660 -18.04 -1.31 28.00
C LYS A 660 -19.20 -1.95 28.76
N ARG A 661 -20.39 -1.33 28.77
CA ARG A 661 -21.58 -1.88 29.42
C ARG A 661 -22.07 -3.19 28.77
N ILE A 662 -21.93 -3.28 27.43
CA ILE A 662 -22.23 -4.51 26.69
C ILE A 662 -21.24 -5.62 27.08
N GLU A 663 -19.94 -5.32 27.19
CA GLU A 663 -18.92 -6.25 27.65
C GLU A 663 -19.17 -6.73 29.09
N ASP A 664 -19.63 -5.83 29.96
CA ASP A 664 -19.96 -6.12 31.36
C ASP A 664 -21.27 -6.96 31.49
N GLY A 665 -21.98 -7.22 30.38
CA GLY A 665 -23.14 -8.12 30.31
C GLY A 665 -24.48 -7.43 30.56
N GLU A 666 -24.57 -6.08 30.47
CA GLU A 666 -25.87 -5.41 30.50
C GLU A 666 -26.73 -5.86 29.30
N ALA A 667 -28.03 -5.91 29.48
CA ALA A 667 -28.96 -6.36 28.45
C ALA A 667 -28.91 -5.41 27.23
N PHE A 668 -28.60 -5.97 26.08
CA PHE A 668 -28.50 -5.23 24.81
C PHE A 668 -29.17 -6.02 23.69
N LYS A 669 -29.91 -5.32 22.84
CA LYS A 669 -30.54 -5.85 21.63
C LYS A 669 -29.89 -5.26 20.40
N VAL A 670 -29.42 -6.11 19.51
CA VAL A 670 -28.77 -5.67 18.26
C VAL A 670 -29.81 -5.13 17.30
N PRO A 671 -29.69 -3.89 16.81
CA PRO A 671 -30.48 -3.41 15.68
C PRO A 671 -30.27 -4.26 14.44
N ALA A 672 -31.31 -4.48 13.64
CA ALA A 672 -31.27 -5.39 12.50
C ALA A 672 -30.18 -4.99 11.50
N TYR A 673 -30.07 -3.71 11.13
CA TYR A 673 -29.09 -3.23 10.16
C TYR A 673 -27.61 -3.42 10.61
N ILE A 674 -27.36 -3.36 11.93
CA ILE A 674 -26.04 -3.67 12.51
C ILE A 674 -25.75 -5.15 12.38
N GLY A 675 -26.74 -6.01 12.68
CA GLY A 675 -26.63 -7.47 12.49
C GLY A 675 -26.33 -7.82 11.03
N ASP A 676 -27.09 -7.22 10.10
CA ASP A 676 -26.94 -7.40 8.66
C ASP A 676 -25.56 -6.95 8.17
N ALA A 677 -25.02 -5.82 8.69
CA ALA A 677 -23.69 -5.35 8.34
C ALA A 677 -22.60 -6.32 8.80
N ILE A 678 -22.70 -6.82 10.04
CA ILE A 678 -21.76 -7.80 10.59
C ILE A 678 -21.79 -9.10 9.77
N GLU A 679 -22.97 -9.60 9.43
CA GLU A 679 -23.12 -10.82 8.63
C GLU A 679 -22.67 -10.63 7.18
N ALA A 680 -22.96 -9.48 6.57
CA ALA A 680 -22.57 -9.17 5.21
C ALA A 680 -21.03 -9.13 5.02
N VAL A 681 -20.30 -8.74 6.04
CA VAL A 681 -18.82 -8.74 6.00
C VAL A 681 -18.24 -10.14 6.00
N VAL A 682 -18.90 -11.09 6.70
CA VAL A 682 -18.41 -12.46 6.88
C VAL A 682 -19.06 -13.50 5.97
N SER A 683 -19.97 -13.02 5.12
CA SER A 683 -20.64 -13.86 4.11
C SER A 683 -19.72 -14.25 2.93
#